data_213c305c39e930b4a32ec74cbfaa37e2
#
_entry.id   213c305c39e930b4a32ec74cbfaa37e2
#
_cell.length_a   1.000
_cell.length_b   1.000
_cell.length_c   1.000
_cell.angle_alpha   90.00
_cell.angle_beta   90.00
_cell.angle_gamma   90.00
#
_symmetry.space_group_name_H-M   'P 1'
#
loop_
_entity.id
_entity.type
_entity.pdbx_description
1 polymer ?
#
loop_
_entity_poly.entity_id
_entity_poly.type
_entity_poly.pdbx_seq_one_letter_code
_entity_poly.pdbx_strand_id
1 'polypeptide(L)'
;MDTDMHYLQLLSQSFPNIAEASTEIINLEAIMNLPKGTEHFLADLHGESEAFQHVLKNASGNIKRKVNELFGNDIRESEKKELCTLIYYPEQKLELIKAQETDLDDWYRITIHQLVKVCRDVSSKYTRSKVRKSLPEDFSYIIEELLHESLSDSDKAAYVSVIVNTIISTGRADDFIVAICNVIQRLAIDQLHILGDIYDRGPGAHKIMDTLRQYHSWDIQWGNHDILWMGASAGNNACICNVLRLCLRYANLATIEEYGINLVPLATFALDTYGDDPCEEFMPKVLADNQQLDEKTCLLTARMHKAITVIQLKEEATVFRRHPEWKMDDRCLFDSIDYERGICRINGKDYEMKSCHFPTIDPASPNTLTAEEKDLMDKLHHSFRISEKLHKHIRTLLSHGCMYTVTNSNLLFHASIPLCDDGSLKEVEIYPGQRYSGKALMHNIGMMIRAAFESGVDKELQVFPRDYARDFFLYLWCGKDSPLFDKSKMATFERYFLKDKETYKEEKGNYFKLRDSAEICDRILDAFEVKGNVRHIINGHVPVHASKGENPIKAGGRLMVIDGGFSEAYHSETGIAGYTLVYHSRGFQLVQHEPFTSARDAIVRETDIKSTTQIVEMSAHRMLVADTDKGEELRTQVADLKKLLYAYRHGILKEKRS
;
A
#
# COMPACT_ATOMS: atom_id res chain seq x y z
N MET A 1 -16.10 38.30 -12.95
CA MET A 1 -15.26 39.47 -12.63
C MET A 1 -14.91 39.56 -11.14
N ASP A 2 -15.89 39.54 -10.19
CA ASP A 2 -15.55 39.61 -8.75
C ASP A 2 -14.74 38.43 -8.23
N THR A 3 -15.02 37.19 -8.64
CA THR A 3 -14.30 36.00 -8.19
C THR A 3 -12.86 35.99 -8.67
N ASP A 4 -12.60 36.42 -9.91
CA ASP A 4 -11.25 36.55 -10.46
C ASP A 4 -10.41 37.59 -9.73
N MET A 5 -11.03 38.74 -9.38
CA MET A 5 -10.33 39.78 -8.64
C MET A 5 -9.99 39.36 -7.20
N HIS A 6 -10.92 38.70 -6.52
CA HIS A 6 -10.67 38.19 -5.18
C HIS A 6 -9.52 37.15 -5.18
N TYR A 7 -9.52 36.24 -6.17
CA TYR A 7 -8.43 35.26 -6.34
C TYR A 7 -7.06 35.93 -6.59
N LEU A 8 -7.00 36.92 -7.49
CA LEU A 8 -5.77 37.68 -7.74
C LEU A 8 -5.31 38.46 -6.50
N GLN A 9 -6.22 38.98 -5.67
CA GLN A 9 -5.91 39.60 -4.38
C GLN A 9 -5.28 38.59 -3.39
N LEU A 10 -5.81 37.37 -3.31
CA LEU A 10 -5.23 36.30 -2.50
C LEU A 10 -3.84 35.90 -3.02
N LEU A 11 -3.68 35.73 -4.33
CA LEU A 11 -2.43 35.38 -4.96
C LEU A 11 -1.36 36.49 -4.75
N SER A 12 -1.78 37.76 -4.73
CA SER A 12 -0.90 38.91 -4.45
C SER A 12 -0.32 38.92 -3.03
N GLN A 13 -0.87 38.14 -2.08
CA GLN A 13 -0.30 38.01 -0.75
C GLN A 13 0.97 37.17 -0.77
N SER A 14 1.03 36.15 -1.64
CA SER A 14 2.20 35.27 -1.81
C SER A 14 3.22 35.84 -2.80
N PHE A 15 2.78 36.64 -3.77
CA PHE A 15 3.63 37.27 -4.79
C PHE A 15 3.34 38.77 -4.86
N PRO A 16 3.81 39.57 -3.89
CA PRO A 16 3.38 40.93 -3.65
C PRO A 16 3.82 41.96 -4.73
N ASN A 17 4.73 41.61 -5.62
CA ASN A 17 5.27 42.51 -6.63
C ASN A 17 5.61 41.79 -7.95
N ILE A 18 5.87 42.58 -9.00
CA ILE A 18 6.23 42.07 -10.34
C ILE A 18 7.48 41.18 -10.30
N ALA A 19 8.50 41.54 -9.49
CA ALA A 19 9.75 40.80 -9.45
C ALA A 19 9.55 39.39 -8.91
N GLU A 20 8.83 39.23 -7.78
CA GLU A 20 8.55 37.92 -7.19
C GLU A 20 7.66 37.06 -8.10
N ALA A 21 6.59 37.62 -8.64
CA ALA A 21 5.72 36.89 -9.58
C ALA A 21 6.46 36.45 -10.84
N SER A 22 7.36 37.33 -11.39
CA SER A 22 8.17 36.99 -12.57
C SER A 22 9.21 35.92 -12.26
N THR A 23 9.86 35.99 -11.10
CA THR A 23 10.84 35.00 -10.65
C THR A 23 10.17 33.62 -10.51
N GLU A 24 8.97 33.57 -9.93
CA GLU A 24 8.26 32.29 -9.80
C GLU A 24 7.82 31.75 -11.16
N ILE A 25 7.35 32.56 -12.09
CA ILE A 25 7.07 32.10 -13.46
C ILE A 25 8.32 31.48 -14.10
N ILE A 26 9.48 32.12 -14.00
CA ILE A 26 10.74 31.59 -14.54
C ILE A 26 11.08 30.25 -13.88
N ASN A 27 10.92 30.15 -12.58
CA ASN A 27 11.16 28.91 -11.82
C ASN A 27 10.23 27.78 -12.29
N LEU A 28 8.92 28.01 -12.37
CA LEU A 28 7.94 27.02 -12.79
C LEU A 28 8.15 26.57 -14.24
N GLU A 29 8.43 27.50 -15.17
CA GLU A 29 8.74 27.19 -16.57
C GLU A 29 10.03 26.36 -16.67
N ALA A 30 11.05 26.64 -15.84
CA ALA A 30 12.28 25.85 -15.79
C ALA A 30 12.03 24.43 -15.25
N ILE A 31 11.20 24.28 -14.20
CA ILE A 31 10.84 22.97 -13.63
C ILE A 31 10.15 22.08 -14.66
N MET A 32 9.26 22.64 -15.48
CA MET A 32 8.57 21.89 -16.53
C MET A 32 9.52 21.24 -17.55
N ASN A 33 10.74 21.76 -17.73
CA ASN A 33 11.75 21.19 -18.61
C ASN A 33 12.67 20.13 -17.97
N LEU A 34 12.47 19.83 -16.69
CA LEU A 34 13.18 18.72 -16.04
C LEU A 34 12.58 17.37 -16.44
N PRO A 35 13.36 16.29 -16.39
CA PRO A 35 12.83 14.95 -16.59
C PRO A 35 11.73 14.60 -15.58
N LYS A 36 10.71 13.85 -16.02
CA LYS A 36 9.70 13.25 -15.14
C LYS A 36 10.38 12.50 -14.02
N GLY A 37 9.88 12.64 -12.80
CA GLY A 37 10.26 11.86 -11.62
C GLY A 37 10.01 10.36 -11.80
N THR A 38 10.54 9.57 -10.89
CA THR A 38 10.37 8.11 -10.90
C THR A 38 9.26 7.72 -9.93
N GLU A 39 8.24 7.05 -10.43
CA GLU A 39 7.13 6.50 -9.65
C GLU A 39 7.29 4.99 -9.52
N HIS A 40 7.06 4.46 -8.32
CA HIS A 40 7.06 3.04 -8.04
C HIS A 40 5.65 2.60 -7.63
N PHE A 41 5.21 1.46 -8.15
CA PHE A 41 3.91 0.86 -7.86
C PHE A 41 4.16 -0.52 -7.26
N LEU A 42 3.54 -0.77 -6.11
CA LEU A 42 3.59 -2.02 -5.36
C LEU A 42 2.17 -2.42 -4.99
N ALA A 43 1.88 -3.72 -4.95
CA ALA A 43 0.58 -4.25 -4.55
C ALA A 43 0.73 -5.40 -3.57
N ASP A 44 -0.31 -5.64 -2.77
CA ASP A 44 -0.50 -6.85 -2.00
C ASP A 44 0.69 -7.19 -1.08
N LEU A 45 1.12 -6.22 -0.27
CA LEU A 45 2.29 -6.31 0.60
C LEU A 45 2.13 -7.32 1.75
N HIS A 46 0.88 -7.50 2.20
CA HIS A 46 0.48 -8.53 3.16
C HIS A 46 1.43 -8.72 4.35
N GLY A 47 1.86 -7.64 4.98
CA GLY A 47 2.70 -7.69 6.17
C GLY A 47 4.15 -8.14 5.96
N GLU A 48 4.62 -8.29 4.72
CA GLU A 48 6.00 -8.69 4.41
C GLU A 48 6.97 -7.50 4.53
N SER A 49 7.16 -7.03 5.76
CA SER A 49 7.85 -5.77 6.06
C SER A 49 9.32 -5.76 5.67
N GLU A 50 10.06 -6.87 5.83
CA GLU A 50 11.49 -6.92 5.51
C GLU A 50 11.74 -6.82 4.00
N ALA A 51 11.00 -7.58 3.20
CA ALA A 51 11.08 -7.53 1.74
C ALA A 51 10.67 -6.15 1.22
N PHE A 52 9.55 -5.60 1.73
CA PHE A 52 9.08 -4.26 1.37
C PHE A 52 10.12 -3.18 1.68
N GLN A 53 10.67 -3.16 2.89
CA GLN A 53 11.68 -2.17 3.28
C GLN A 53 12.95 -2.30 2.44
N HIS A 54 13.37 -3.52 2.11
CA HIS A 54 14.54 -3.74 1.25
C HIS A 54 14.30 -3.21 -0.16
N VAL A 55 13.13 -3.48 -0.75
CA VAL A 55 12.73 -2.97 -2.07
C VAL A 55 12.68 -1.43 -2.11
N LEU A 56 12.24 -0.79 -1.03
CA LEU A 56 12.29 0.67 -0.93
C LEU A 56 13.74 1.18 -0.85
N LYS A 57 14.56 0.58 0.01
CA LYS A 57 15.95 1.01 0.26
C LYS A 57 16.84 0.84 -0.96
N ASN A 58 16.65 -0.22 -1.74
CA ASN A 58 17.39 -0.44 -2.99
C ASN A 58 16.73 0.22 -4.22
N ALA A 59 15.57 0.89 -4.02
CA ALA A 59 14.75 1.47 -5.07
C ALA A 59 14.47 0.48 -6.21
N SER A 60 14.02 -0.74 -5.84
CA SER A 60 13.73 -1.85 -6.76
C SER A 60 14.92 -2.18 -7.69
N GLY A 61 16.15 -2.12 -7.15
CA GLY A 61 17.39 -2.36 -7.89
C GLY A 61 17.92 -1.16 -8.69
N ASN A 62 17.23 -0.02 -8.67
CA ASN A 62 17.65 1.17 -9.43
C ASN A 62 18.97 1.76 -8.89
N ILE A 63 19.19 1.76 -7.57
CA ILE A 63 20.45 2.25 -6.98
C ILE A 63 21.62 1.39 -7.44
N LYS A 64 21.51 0.07 -7.41
CA LYS A 64 22.54 -0.85 -7.89
C LYS A 64 22.88 -0.63 -9.37
N ARG A 65 21.85 -0.43 -10.21
CA ARG A 65 22.04 -0.10 -11.63
C ARG A 65 22.84 1.19 -11.78
N LYS A 66 22.50 2.25 -11.05
CA LYS A 66 23.22 3.53 -11.06
C LYS A 66 24.66 3.40 -10.58
N VAL A 67 24.93 2.65 -9.52
CA VAL A 67 26.29 2.37 -9.05
C VAL A 67 27.09 1.67 -10.15
N ASN A 68 26.52 0.66 -10.82
CA ASN A 68 27.18 -0.02 -11.93
C ASN A 68 27.44 0.90 -13.14
N GLU A 69 26.50 1.76 -13.50
CA GLU A 69 26.65 2.73 -14.59
C GLU A 69 27.72 3.79 -14.28
N LEU A 70 27.76 4.29 -13.03
CA LEU A 70 28.68 5.33 -12.61
C LEU A 70 30.14 4.90 -12.46
N PHE A 71 30.33 3.70 -11.96
CA PHE A 71 31.68 3.21 -11.64
C PHE A 71 32.23 2.24 -12.68
N GLY A 72 31.37 1.65 -13.53
CA GLY A 72 31.82 0.76 -14.61
C GLY A 72 32.84 -0.28 -14.10
N ASN A 73 34.07 -0.23 -14.61
CA ASN A 73 35.19 -1.06 -14.18
C ASN A 73 36.19 -0.33 -13.26
N ASP A 74 35.86 0.89 -12.80
CA ASP A 74 36.77 1.71 -11.97
C ASP A 74 36.93 1.12 -10.55
N ILE A 75 35.93 0.40 -10.06
CA ILE A 75 35.94 -0.30 -8.78
C ILE A 75 35.53 -1.77 -8.95
N ARG A 76 35.95 -2.63 -8.01
CA ARG A 76 35.68 -4.07 -8.04
C ARG A 76 34.20 -4.34 -7.77
N GLU A 77 33.73 -5.50 -8.22
CA GLU A 77 32.33 -5.91 -7.96
C GLU A 77 32.03 -6.10 -6.46
N SER A 78 33.02 -6.50 -5.64
CA SER A 78 32.89 -6.56 -4.18
C SER A 78 32.68 -5.16 -3.58
N GLU A 79 33.42 -4.16 -4.02
CA GLU A 79 33.30 -2.78 -3.57
C GLU A 79 31.97 -2.16 -3.97
N LYS A 80 31.44 -2.47 -5.16
CA LYS A 80 30.09 -2.05 -5.57
C LYS A 80 29.00 -2.66 -4.69
N LYS A 81 29.12 -3.96 -4.34
CA LYS A 81 28.19 -4.64 -3.45
C LYS A 81 28.22 -4.04 -2.05
N GLU A 82 29.42 -3.79 -1.51
CA GLU A 82 29.59 -3.15 -0.22
C GLU A 82 28.97 -1.75 -0.21
N LEU A 83 29.25 -0.91 -1.25
CA LEU A 83 28.68 0.41 -1.40
C LEU A 83 27.14 0.38 -1.50
N CYS A 84 26.59 -0.55 -2.26
CA CYS A 84 25.14 -0.73 -2.35
C CYS A 84 24.53 -1.11 -0.98
N THR A 85 25.14 -2.09 -0.29
CA THR A 85 24.68 -2.52 1.03
C THR A 85 24.79 -1.40 2.06
N LEU A 86 25.84 -0.59 1.99
CA LEU A 86 25.99 0.60 2.83
C LEU A 86 24.88 1.62 2.54
N ILE A 87 24.55 1.87 1.27
CA ILE A 87 23.44 2.77 0.92
C ILE A 87 22.12 2.23 1.46
N TYR A 88 21.87 0.92 1.43
CA TYR A 88 20.59 0.33 1.89
C TYR A 88 20.46 0.26 3.41
N TYR A 89 21.57 -0.03 4.12
CA TYR A 89 21.60 -0.27 5.56
C TYR A 89 22.78 0.45 6.23
N PRO A 90 22.83 1.79 6.18
CA PRO A 90 24.02 2.53 6.55
C PRO A 90 24.47 2.28 7.99
N GLU A 91 23.57 2.34 8.97
CA GLU A 91 23.92 2.17 10.38
C GLU A 91 24.52 0.78 10.65
N GLN A 92 23.80 -0.26 10.23
CA GLN A 92 24.19 -1.64 10.50
C GLN A 92 25.46 -2.05 9.73
N LYS A 93 25.62 -1.55 8.50
CA LYS A 93 26.80 -1.85 7.68
C LYS A 93 28.04 -1.13 8.21
N LEU A 94 27.91 0.12 8.67
CA LEU A 94 29.01 0.86 9.33
C LEU A 94 29.56 0.14 10.55
N GLU A 95 28.69 -0.41 11.41
CA GLU A 95 29.12 -1.20 12.56
C GLU A 95 30.03 -2.39 12.18
N LEU A 96 29.64 -3.11 11.10
CA LEU A 96 30.42 -4.24 10.61
C LEU A 96 31.76 -3.79 10.01
N ILE A 97 31.76 -2.73 9.24
CA ILE A 97 32.98 -2.17 8.61
C ILE A 97 33.96 -1.71 9.68
N LYS A 98 33.50 -0.99 10.69
CA LYS A 98 34.33 -0.52 11.81
C LYS A 98 34.98 -1.66 12.62
N ALA A 99 34.36 -2.83 12.63
CA ALA A 99 34.92 -4.02 13.29
C ALA A 99 36.00 -4.73 12.45
N GLN A 100 36.07 -4.50 11.15
CA GLN A 100 36.91 -5.23 10.20
C GLN A 100 38.01 -4.37 9.56
N GLU A 101 37.73 -3.07 9.36
CA GLU A 101 38.63 -2.15 8.67
C GLU A 101 39.78 -1.70 9.57
N THR A 102 40.99 -1.71 9.03
CA THR A 102 42.22 -1.35 9.76
C THR A 102 42.58 0.14 9.58
N ASP A 103 42.23 0.76 8.45
CA ASP A 103 42.43 2.18 8.16
C ASP A 103 41.09 2.86 7.87
N LEU A 104 40.37 3.17 8.93
CA LEU A 104 39.04 3.78 8.83
C LEU A 104 39.09 5.17 8.17
N ASP A 105 40.13 5.95 8.40
CA ASP A 105 40.23 7.31 7.85
C ASP A 105 40.33 7.29 6.33
N ASP A 106 41.10 6.36 5.78
CA ASP A 106 41.21 6.22 4.33
C ASP A 106 39.95 5.63 3.73
N TRP A 107 39.34 4.64 4.39
CA TRP A 107 38.05 4.10 3.99
C TRP A 107 36.94 5.17 3.97
N TYR A 108 36.88 6.04 5.00
CA TYR A 108 35.92 7.14 5.03
C TYR A 108 36.11 8.11 3.86
N ARG A 109 37.36 8.48 3.51
CA ARG A 109 37.63 9.37 2.39
C ARG A 109 37.10 8.79 1.09
N ILE A 110 37.44 7.56 0.78
CA ILE A 110 37.03 6.87 -0.44
C ILE A 110 35.51 6.75 -0.49
N THR A 111 34.90 6.27 0.58
CA THR A 111 33.45 6.02 0.66
C THR A 111 32.63 7.30 0.54
N ILE A 112 33.03 8.38 1.21
CA ILE A 112 32.34 9.67 1.11
C ILE A 112 32.38 10.19 -0.33
N HIS A 113 33.53 10.12 -1.01
CA HIS A 113 33.63 10.51 -2.42
C HIS A 113 32.74 9.67 -3.35
N GLN A 114 32.66 8.35 -3.12
CA GLN A 114 31.77 7.47 -3.87
C GLN A 114 30.29 7.80 -3.63
N LEU A 115 29.89 8.01 -2.38
CA LEU A 115 28.52 8.36 -2.02
C LEU A 115 28.12 9.74 -2.58
N VAL A 116 29.01 10.73 -2.56
CA VAL A 116 28.76 12.04 -3.17
C VAL A 116 28.55 11.89 -4.68
N LYS A 117 29.34 11.05 -5.36
CA LYS A 117 29.18 10.78 -6.80
C LYS A 117 27.82 10.16 -7.10
N VAL A 118 27.38 9.16 -6.30
CA VAL A 118 26.04 8.54 -6.44
C VAL A 118 24.94 9.54 -6.14
N CYS A 119 25.06 10.32 -5.07
CA CYS A 119 24.06 11.32 -4.68
C CYS A 119 23.90 12.41 -5.75
N ARG A 120 25.01 12.86 -6.36
CA ARG A 120 25.00 13.81 -7.48
C ARG A 120 24.25 13.26 -8.70
N ASP A 121 24.46 12.01 -9.05
CA ASP A 121 23.75 11.38 -10.18
C ASP A 121 22.24 11.26 -9.90
N VAL A 122 21.87 10.76 -8.71
CA VAL A 122 20.46 10.61 -8.31
C VAL A 122 19.76 11.97 -8.27
N SER A 123 20.45 13.02 -7.80
CA SER A 123 19.89 14.38 -7.67
C SER A 123 19.82 15.16 -8.97
N SER A 124 20.53 14.74 -10.03
CA SER A 124 20.70 15.49 -11.29
C SER A 124 19.38 15.81 -12.02
N LYS A 125 18.33 15.03 -11.77
CA LYS A 125 17.00 15.21 -12.38
C LYS A 125 16.10 16.22 -11.62
N TYR A 126 16.58 16.81 -10.51
CA TYR A 126 15.81 17.69 -9.66
C TYR A 126 16.33 19.12 -9.63
N THR A 127 15.46 20.06 -9.22
CA THR A 127 15.90 21.42 -8.89
C THR A 127 16.74 21.42 -7.61
N ARG A 128 17.67 22.37 -7.51
CA ARG A 128 18.44 22.59 -6.26
C ARG A 128 17.54 22.76 -5.06
N SER A 129 16.43 23.49 -5.20
CA SER A 129 15.44 23.70 -4.12
C SER A 129 14.83 22.39 -3.64
N LYS A 130 14.48 21.47 -4.55
CA LYS A 130 13.94 20.15 -4.17
C LYS A 130 14.99 19.30 -3.47
N VAL A 131 16.22 19.30 -3.97
CA VAL A 131 17.34 18.58 -3.33
C VAL A 131 17.58 19.15 -1.91
N ARG A 132 17.70 20.48 -1.77
CA ARG A 132 17.89 21.14 -0.47
C ARG A 132 16.83 20.78 0.56
N LYS A 133 15.55 20.73 0.18
CA LYS A 133 14.45 20.31 1.06
C LYS A 133 14.51 18.82 1.47
N SER A 134 15.33 18.03 0.80
CA SER A 134 15.54 16.61 1.10
C SER A 134 16.76 16.39 1.99
N LEU A 135 17.60 17.41 2.19
CA LEU A 135 18.81 17.31 2.99
C LEU A 135 18.49 17.39 4.49
N PRO A 136 19.20 16.62 5.33
CA PRO A 136 19.10 16.74 6.79
C PRO A 136 19.67 18.08 7.25
N GLU A 137 19.05 18.70 8.26
CA GLU A 137 19.42 20.03 8.75
C GLU A 137 20.90 20.13 9.13
N ASP A 138 21.43 19.13 9.83
CA ASP A 138 22.81 19.10 10.33
C ASP A 138 23.88 19.13 9.24
N PHE A 139 23.58 18.56 8.07
CA PHE A 139 24.55 18.43 6.97
C PHE A 139 24.10 19.12 5.67
N SER A 140 23.02 19.87 5.71
CA SER A 140 22.41 20.47 4.52
C SER A 140 23.43 21.30 3.72
N TYR A 141 24.12 22.23 4.37
CA TYR A 141 25.14 23.07 3.75
C TYR A 141 26.29 22.23 3.15
N ILE A 142 26.82 21.29 3.95
CA ILE A 142 27.99 20.48 3.57
C ILE A 142 27.67 19.60 2.36
N ILE A 143 26.51 18.91 2.38
CA ILE A 143 26.09 18.07 1.25
C ILE A 143 25.83 18.92 0.01
N GLU A 144 25.21 20.09 0.15
CA GLU A 144 24.96 21.01 -0.99
C GLU A 144 26.28 21.45 -1.64
N GLU A 145 27.29 21.85 -0.85
CA GLU A 145 28.63 22.17 -1.36
C GLU A 145 29.26 21.00 -2.11
N LEU A 146 29.28 19.81 -1.51
CA LEU A 146 29.88 18.63 -2.12
C LEU A 146 29.15 18.19 -3.41
N LEU A 147 27.86 18.43 -3.54
CA LEU A 147 27.08 18.11 -4.74
C LEU A 147 27.36 19.06 -5.90
N HIS A 148 27.72 20.33 -5.65
CA HIS A 148 27.85 21.35 -6.68
C HIS A 148 29.28 21.65 -7.11
N GLU A 149 30.28 21.31 -6.29
CA GLU A 149 31.66 21.58 -6.62
C GLU A 149 32.22 20.58 -7.64
N SER A 150 32.97 21.08 -8.61
CA SER A 150 33.62 20.26 -9.65
C SER A 150 34.98 19.75 -9.16
N LEU A 151 35.18 18.43 -9.22
CA LEU A 151 36.47 17.80 -8.92
C LEU A 151 37.50 17.93 -10.05
N SER A 152 37.11 18.51 -11.18
CA SER A 152 38.03 18.71 -12.33
C SER A 152 38.93 19.94 -12.17
N ASP A 153 38.62 20.84 -11.25
CA ASP A 153 39.44 22.01 -10.89
C ASP A 153 40.31 21.68 -9.67
N SER A 154 41.60 21.90 -9.74
CA SER A 154 42.55 21.55 -8.67
C SER A 154 42.27 22.27 -7.34
N ASP A 155 41.86 23.55 -7.41
CA ASP A 155 41.57 24.35 -6.22
C ASP A 155 40.29 23.87 -5.56
N LYS A 156 39.30 23.49 -6.34
CA LYS A 156 38.04 22.92 -5.86
C LYS A 156 38.23 21.50 -5.31
N ALA A 157 39.08 20.70 -5.93
CA ALA A 157 39.43 19.36 -5.38
C ALA A 157 40.10 19.49 -3.99
N ALA A 158 41.01 20.47 -3.82
CA ALA A 158 41.61 20.76 -2.51
C ALA A 158 40.56 21.19 -1.48
N TYR A 159 39.61 22.06 -1.86
CA TYR A 159 38.52 22.51 -1.00
C TYR A 159 37.64 21.34 -0.54
N VAL A 160 37.21 20.47 -1.47
CA VAL A 160 36.43 19.28 -1.14
C VAL A 160 37.20 18.34 -0.21
N SER A 161 38.50 18.14 -0.44
CA SER A 161 39.34 17.31 0.41
C SER A 161 39.43 17.86 1.85
N VAL A 162 39.50 19.18 2.05
CA VAL A 162 39.49 19.81 3.35
C VAL A 162 38.15 19.56 4.07
N ILE A 163 37.02 19.68 3.36
CA ILE A 163 35.70 19.38 3.95
C ILE A 163 35.64 17.92 4.43
N VAL A 164 35.99 16.96 3.57
CA VAL A 164 35.96 15.52 3.89
C VAL A 164 36.88 15.20 5.06
N ASN A 165 38.14 15.69 5.05
CA ASN A 165 39.07 15.50 6.17
C ASN A 165 38.56 16.11 7.47
N THR A 166 37.87 17.24 7.40
CA THR A 166 37.29 17.88 8.59
C THR A 166 36.14 17.09 9.16
N ILE A 167 35.26 16.52 8.30
CA ILE A 167 34.18 15.61 8.74
C ILE A 167 34.79 14.42 9.50
N ILE A 168 35.87 13.83 8.99
CA ILE A 168 36.55 12.69 9.61
C ILE A 168 37.21 13.11 10.93
N SER A 169 38.02 14.16 10.93
CA SER A 169 38.75 14.61 12.11
C SER A 169 37.87 15.11 13.25
N THR A 170 36.65 15.57 12.95
CA THR A 170 35.65 15.94 13.95
C THR A 170 34.82 14.79 14.48
N GLY A 171 35.06 13.54 13.98
CA GLY A 171 34.32 12.35 14.38
C GLY A 171 32.88 12.27 13.86
N ARG A 172 32.54 13.01 12.78
CA ARG A 172 31.18 13.08 12.21
C ARG A 172 31.01 12.23 10.94
N ALA A 173 31.99 11.36 10.61
CA ALA A 173 31.96 10.59 9.37
C ALA A 173 30.80 9.59 9.32
N ASP A 174 30.50 8.90 10.40
CA ASP A 174 29.38 7.94 10.47
C ASP A 174 28.04 8.65 10.23
N ASP A 175 27.77 9.73 10.97
CA ASP A 175 26.54 10.53 10.86
C ASP A 175 26.38 11.08 9.43
N PHE A 176 27.49 11.53 8.83
CA PHE A 176 27.48 12.06 7.48
C PHE A 176 27.16 10.98 6.43
N ILE A 177 27.76 9.79 6.56
CA ILE A 177 27.49 8.64 5.67
C ILE A 177 26.03 8.21 5.78
N VAL A 178 25.49 8.08 7.00
CA VAL A 178 24.06 7.77 7.20
C VAL A 178 23.18 8.83 6.54
N ALA A 179 23.50 10.11 6.74
CA ALA A 179 22.75 11.21 6.19
C ALA A 179 22.71 11.18 4.64
N ILE A 180 23.86 11.02 3.98
CA ILE A 180 23.93 11.02 2.52
C ILE A 180 23.30 9.75 1.91
N CYS A 181 23.41 8.57 2.55
CA CYS A 181 22.73 7.36 2.15
C CYS A 181 21.20 7.53 2.19
N ASN A 182 20.67 8.12 3.25
CA ASN A 182 19.23 8.41 3.37
C ASN A 182 18.76 9.42 2.29
N VAL A 183 19.58 10.40 1.92
CA VAL A 183 19.28 11.31 0.82
C VAL A 183 19.25 10.57 -0.52
N ILE A 184 20.19 9.66 -0.77
CA ILE A 184 20.20 8.83 -1.99
C ILE A 184 18.93 8.00 -2.10
N GLN A 185 18.54 7.29 -1.03
CA GLN A 185 17.30 6.51 -0.98
C GLN A 185 16.07 7.38 -1.25
N ARG A 186 15.97 8.54 -0.58
CA ARG A 186 14.85 9.47 -0.71
C ARG A 186 14.70 10.02 -2.12
N LEU A 187 15.81 10.33 -2.81
CA LEU A 187 15.80 10.91 -4.15
C LEU A 187 15.69 9.84 -5.27
N ALA A 188 15.85 8.56 -4.95
CA ALA A 188 15.73 7.48 -5.92
C ALA A 188 14.28 7.23 -6.37
N ILE A 189 13.30 7.44 -5.47
CA ILE A 189 11.86 7.30 -5.71
C ILE A 189 11.18 8.63 -5.43
N ASP A 190 10.48 9.20 -6.41
CA ASP A 190 9.74 10.46 -6.24
C ASP A 190 8.38 10.25 -5.60
N GLN A 191 7.65 9.23 -6.08
CA GLN A 191 6.30 8.89 -5.64
C GLN A 191 6.17 7.39 -5.51
N LEU A 192 5.54 6.95 -4.45
CA LEU A 192 5.22 5.55 -4.19
C LEU A 192 3.69 5.38 -4.23
N HIS A 193 3.21 4.46 -5.07
CA HIS A 193 1.81 4.06 -5.15
C HIS A 193 1.65 2.65 -4.58
N ILE A 194 0.80 2.48 -3.58
CA ILE A 194 0.47 1.18 -2.99
C ILE A 194 -0.93 0.79 -3.45
N LEU A 195 -1.05 -0.31 -4.17
CA LEU A 195 -2.32 -0.81 -4.69
C LEU A 195 -3.01 -1.76 -3.71
N GLY A 196 -3.02 -1.38 -2.43
CA GLY A 196 -3.74 -2.03 -1.36
C GLY A 196 -3.09 -3.26 -0.76
N ASP A 197 -3.81 -3.81 0.21
CA ASP A 197 -3.49 -5.03 0.95
C ASP A 197 -2.15 -4.97 1.68
N ILE A 198 -2.03 -3.97 2.58
CA ILE A 198 -0.91 -3.89 3.52
C ILE A 198 -1.05 -4.95 4.61
N TYR A 199 -2.28 -5.22 5.05
CA TYR A 199 -2.59 -6.07 6.20
C TYR A 199 -2.74 -7.55 5.84
N ASP A 200 -2.72 -8.36 6.90
CA ASP A 200 -2.92 -9.80 6.96
C ASP A 200 -1.81 -10.65 6.31
N ARG A 201 -1.78 -11.92 6.66
CA ARG A 201 -0.86 -12.99 6.25
C ARG A 201 0.53 -12.88 6.88
N GLY A 202 1.36 -11.91 6.49
CA GLY A 202 2.69 -11.68 7.09
C GLY A 202 2.65 -10.88 8.40
N PRO A 203 3.70 -10.95 9.23
CA PRO A 203 3.70 -10.43 10.61
C PRO A 203 3.96 -8.94 10.75
N GLY A 204 4.33 -8.24 9.68
CA GLY A 204 4.91 -6.90 9.76
C GLY A 204 4.03 -5.77 9.24
N ALA A 205 2.70 -5.91 9.14
CA ALA A 205 1.83 -4.85 8.64
C ALA A 205 1.99 -3.53 9.42
N HIS A 206 2.12 -3.60 10.74
CA HIS A 206 2.40 -2.43 11.59
C HIS A 206 3.74 -1.75 11.25
N LYS A 207 4.79 -2.54 10.91
CA LYS A 207 6.12 -2.01 10.51
C LYS A 207 6.06 -1.33 9.14
N ILE A 208 5.28 -1.89 8.20
CA ILE A 208 5.02 -1.26 6.90
C ILE A 208 4.34 0.10 7.12
N MET A 209 3.31 0.16 7.95
CA MET A 209 2.60 1.39 8.27
C MET A 209 3.49 2.42 8.97
N ASP A 210 4.35 2.00 9.90
CA ASP A 210 5.32 2.88 10.55
C ASP A 210 6.32 3.45 9.53
N THR A 211 6.78 2.64 8.55
CA THR A 211 7.65 3.08 7.45
C THR A 211 6.94 4.10 6.55
N LEU A 212 5.72 3.81 6.10
CA LEU A 212 4.95 4.67 5.21
C LEU A 212 4.60 6.01 5.85
N ARG A 213 4.32 6.05 7.15
CA ARG A 213 4.06 7.31 7.88
C ARG A 213 5.23 8.28 7.87
N GLN A 214 6.44 7.79 7.69
CA GLN A 214 7.66 8.59 7.61
C GLN A 214 8.11 8.82 6.16
N TYR A 215 7.46 8.14 5.21
CA TYR A 215 7.84 8.22 3.81
C TYR A 215 7.42 9.55 3.18
N HIS A 216 8.27 10.12 2.33
CA HIS A 216 8.14 11.50 1.87
C HIS A 216 6.99 11.77 0.89
N SER A 217 6.59 10.78 0.10
CA SER A 217 5.49 10.94 -0.88
C SER A 217 4.93 9.58 -1.27
N TRP A 218 3.67 9.32 -0.92
CA TRP A 218 3.01 8.08 -1.24
C TRP A 218 1.48 8.23 -1.19
N ASP A 219 0.79 7.33 -1.85
CA ASP A 219 -0.65 7.13 -1.76
C ASP A 219 -1.01 5.63 -1.78
N ILE A 220 -2.25 5.32 -1.45
CA ILE A 220 -2.78 3.95 -1.45
C ILE A 220 -4.18 3.90 -2.05
N GLN A 221 -4.43 2.90 -2.88
CA GLN A 221 -5.76 2.48 -3.27
C GLN A 221 -6.14 1.33 -2.34
N TRP A 222 -7.11 1.57 -1.42
CA TRP A 222 -7.42 0.61 -0.36
C TRP A 222 -7.75 -0.78 -0.89
N GLY A 223 -7.10 -1.80 -0.33
CA GLY A 223 -7.40 -3.20 -0.56
C GLY A 223 -8.50 -3.74 0.36
N ASN A 224 -8.99 -4.94 0.06
CA ASN A 224 -10.03 -5.56 0.88
C ASN A 224 -9.54 -5.90 2.29
N HIS A 225 -8.27 -6.25 2.49
CA HIS A 225 -7.71 -6.48 3.81
C HIS A 225 -7.54 -5.16 4.59
N ASP A 226 -7.15 -4.07 3.93
CA ASP A 226 -7.08 -2.74 4.57
C ASP A 226 -8.46 -2.29 5.05
N ILE A 227 -9.49 -2.44 4.20
CA ILE A 227 -10.88 -2.13 4.50
C ILE A 227 -11.39 -2.95 5.69
N LEU A 228 -11.01 -4.21 5.78
CA LEU A 228 -11.39 -5.07 6.91
C LEU A 228 -10.83 -4.54 8.24
N TRP A 229 -9.55 -4.14 8.29
CA TRP A 229 -8.94 -3.52 9.46
C TRP A 229 -9.51 -2.14 9.78
N MET A 230 -9.86 -1.36 8.75
CA MET A 230 -10.56 -0.09 8.92
C MET A 230 -11.94 -0.31 9.56
N GLY A 231 -12.70 -1.30 9.09
CA GLY A 231 -14.01 -1.68 9.66
C GLY A 231 -13.90 -2.13 11.12
N ALA A 232 -12.91 -2.94 11.45
CA ALA A 232 -12.63 -3.36 12.82
C ALA A 232 -12.30 -2.16 13.72
N SER A 233 -11.46 -1.23 13.26
CA SER A 233 -11.14 0.01 13.99
C SER A 233 -12.37 0.93 14.15
N ALA A 234 -13.27 0.97 13.15
CA ALA A 234 -14.52 1.71 13.23
C ALA A 234 -15.51 1.11 14.24
N GLY A 235 -15.29 -0.14 14.68
CA GLY A 235 -16.10 -0.87 15.65
C GLY A 235 -17.17 -1.76 15.03
N ASN A 236 -16.99 -2.26 13.81
CA ASN A 236 -17.81 -3.32 13.24
C ASN A 236 -17.38 -4.68 13.80
N ASN A 237 -18.24 -5.36 14.57
CA ASN A 237 -17.92 -6.62 15.21
C ASN A 237 -17.62 -7.76 14.22
N ALA A 238 -18.35 -7.84 13.11
CA ALA A 238 -18.08 -8.85 12.08
C ALA A 238 -16.68 -8.64 11.45
N CYS A 239 -16.25 -7.39 11.23
CA CYS A 239 -14.90 -7.09 10.79
C CYS A 239 -13.84 -7.45 11.85
N ILE A 240 -14.09 -7.19 13.14
CA ILE A 240 -13.20 -7.60 14.24
C ILE A 240 -13.02 -9.12 14.23
N CYS A 241 -14.10 -9.88 14.12
CA CYS A 241 -14.04 -11.34 14.06
C CYS A 241 -13.25 -11.84 12.82
N ASN A 242 -13.47 -11.24 11.65
CA ASN A 242 -12.75 -11.58 10.44
C ASN A 242 -11.24 -11.31 10.54
N VAL A 243 -10.84 -10.15 11.09
CA VAL A 243 -9.42 -9.82 11.36
C VAL A 243 -8.80 -10.90 12.26
N LEU A 244 -9.44 -11.20 13.40
CA LEU A 244 -8.90 -12.18 14.33
C LEU A 244 -8.85 -13.58 13.74
N ARG A 245 -9.88 -13.99 12.98
CA ARG A 245 -9.90 -15.27 12.26
C ARG A 245 -8.72 -15.39 11.29
N LEU A 246 -8.43 -14.34 10.53
CA LEU A 246 -7.32 -14.34 9.58
C LEU A 246 -5.97 -14.42 10.31
N CYS A 247 -5.77 -13.63 11.36
CA CYS A 247 -4.54 -13.68 12.15
C CYS A 247 -4.32 -15.07 12.78
N LEU A 248 -5.37 -15.70 13.33
CA LEU A 248 -5.28 -17.04 13.90
C LEU A 248 -5.04 -18.12 12.84
N ARG A 249 -5.66 -17.98 11.66
CA ARG A 249 -5.47 -18.91 10.54
C ARG A 249 -4.01 -19.02 10.10
N TYR A 250 -3.27 -17.91 10.12
CA TYR A 250 -1.85 -17.86 9.73
C TYR A 250 -0.90 -17.87 10.93
N ALA A 251 -1.43 -18.08 12.14
CA ALA A 251 -0.68 -17.98 13.40
C ALA A 251 0.11 -16.67 13.54
N ASN A 252 -0.42 -15.59 12.98
CA ASN A 252 0.24 -14.30 12.93
C ASN A 252 -0.43 -13.31 13.89
N LEU A 253 0.03 -13.31 15.13
CA LEU A 253 -0.48 -12.45 16.19
C LEU A 253 0.35 -11.19 16.43
N ALA A 254 1.54 -11.08 15.81
CA ALA A 254 2.47 -9.98 16.05
C ALA A 254 1.84 -8.58 15.82
N THR A 255 1.04 -8.43 14.77
CA THR A 255 0.33 -7.17 14.51
C THR A 255 -0.76 -6.88 15.55
N ILE A 256 -1.48 -7.92 16.02
CA ILE A 256 -2.51 -7.81 17.07
C ILE A 256 -1.85 -7.38 18.39
N GLU A 257 -0.75 -8.03 18.77
CA GLU A 257 0.01 -7.74 19.99
C GLU A 257 0.57 -6.31 19.96
N GLU A 258 1.14 -5.90 18.83
CA GLU A 258 1.72 -4.57 18.65
C GLU A 258 0.66 -3.45 18.74
N TYR A 259 -0.58 -3.74 18.36
CA TYR A 259 -1.71 -2.83 18.55
C TYR A 259 -2.30 -2.89 19.98
N GLY A 260 -1.76 -3.73 20.85
CA GLY A 260 -2.22 -3.87 22.24
C GLY A 260 -3.60 -4.50 22.38
N ILE A 261 -4.03 -5.28 21.39
CA ILE A 261 -5.33 -5.97 21.40
C ILE A 261 -5.22 -7.23 22.26
N ASN A 262 -6.00 -7.28 23.34
CA ASN A 262 -5.93 -8.37 24.31
C ASN A 262 -6.72 -9.59 23.84
N LEU A 263 -6.03 -10.70 23.59
CA LEU A 263 -6.63 -11.99 23.19
C LEU A 263 -6.88 -12.96 24.36
N VAL A 264 -6.50 -12.62 25.59
CA VAL A 264 -6.74 -13.50 26.76
C VAL A 264 -8.22 -13.86 26.93
N PRO A 265 -9.18 -12.93 26.79
CA PRO A 265 -10.60 -13.29 26.87
C PRO A 265 -11.02 -14.32 25.82
N LEU A 266 -10.51 -14.23 24.58
CA LEU A 266 -10.79 -15.20 23.53
C LEU A 266 -10.15 -16.56 23.83
N ALA A 267 -8.92 -16.57 24.33
CA ALA A 267 -8.24 -17.81 24.70
C ALA A 267 -8.98 -18.54 25.84
N THR A 268 -9.42 -17.81 26.88
CA THR A 268 -10.20 -18.37 28.00
C THR A 268 -11.52 -18.93 27.48
N PHE A 269 -12.29 -18.15 26.73
CA PHE A 269 -13.57 -18.59 26.16
C PHE A 269 -13.40 -19.84 25.29
N ALA A 270 -12.35 -19.89 24.46
CA ALA A 270 -12.08 -21.01 23.57
C ALA A 270 -11.72 -22.29 24.35
N LEU A 271 -10.98 -22.20 25.47
CA LEU A 271 -10.66 -23.32 26.32
C LEU A 271 -11.92 -23.84 27.08
N ASP A 272 -12.73 -22.93 27.59
CA ASP A 272 -13.96 -23.30 28.34
C ASP A 272 -15.01 -23.95 27.42
N THR A 273 -15.09 -23.48 26.15
CA THR A 273 -16.17 -23.89 25.21
C THR A 273 -15.73 -25.07 24.32
N TYR A 274 -14.48 -25.09 23.87
CA TYR A 274 -13.93 -26.05 22.90
C TYR A 274 -12.75 -26.87 23.44
N GLY A 275 -12.63 -26.96 24.79
CA GLY A 275 -11.52 -27.65 25.46
C GLY A 275 -11.29 -29.10 25.04
N ASP A 276 -12.38 -29.83 24.76
CA ASP A 276 -12.34 -31.23 24.31
C ASP A 276 -12.42 -31.40 22.77
N ASP A 277 -12.52 -30.30 22.03
CA ASP A 277 -12.63 -30.33 20.57
C ASP A 277 -11.23 -30.33 19.93
N PRO A 278 -10.91 -31.28 19.05
CA PRO A 278 -9.63 -31.30 18.33
C PRO A 278 -9.45 -30.16 17.34
N CYS A 279 -10.54 -29.52 16.89
CA CYS A 279 -10.56 -28.38 15.98
C CYS A 279 -9.69 -28.56 14.72
N GLU A 280 -9.66 -29.75 14.12
CA GLU A 280 -8.76 -30.14 13.01
C GLU A 280 -8.84 -29.19 11.81
N GLU A 281 -10.06 -28.76 11.44
CA GLU A 281 -10.29 -27.87 10.29
C GLU A 281 -9.80 -26.43 10.54
N PHE A 282 -9.47 -26.10 11.79
CA PHE A 282 -9.06 -24.78 12.24
C PHE A 282 -7.58 -24.70 12.60
N MET A 283 -6.81 -25.78 12.39
CA MET A 283 -5.38 -25.75 12.63
C MET A 283 -4.71 -24.62 11.86
N PRO A 284 -3.79 -23.88 12.49
CA PRO A 284 -3.11 -22.77 11.85
C PRO A 284 -2.25 -23.24 10.68
N LYS A 285 -2.23 -22.44 9.61
CA LYS A 285 -1.29 -22.63 8.49
C LYS A 285 0.00 -21.89 8.85
N VAL A 286 0.98 -22.60 9.35
CA VAL A 286 2.31 -22.03 9.62
C VAL A 286 3.06 -21.91 8.30
N LEU A 287 3.46 -20.69 7.92
CA LEU A 287 4.03 -20.38 6.60
C LEU A 287 5.57 -20.42 6.56
N ALA A 288 6.24 -20.31 7.70
CA ALA A 288 7.70 -20.25 7.74
C ALA A 288 8.32 -21.38 8.56
N ASP A 289 9.46 -21.89 8.09
CA ASP A 289 10.33 -22.86 8.83
C ASP A 289 10.82 -22.32 10.19
N ASN A 290 10.62 -21.03 10.46
CA ASN A 290 11.13 -20.33 11.65
C ASN A 290 10.15 -20.22 12.83
N GLN A 291 8.88 -20.60 12.68
CA GLN A 291 7.91 -20.64 13.77
C GLN A 291 7.45 -22.08 14.01
N GLN A 292 8.27 -22.85 14.69
CA GLN A 292 7.81 -24.12 15.29
C GLN A 292 6.91 -23.77 16.48
N LEU A 293 5.62 -23.63 16.23
CA LEU A 293 4.63 -23.61 17.32
C LEU A 293 4.58 -25.01 17.93
N ASP A 294 4.65 -25.08 19.25
CA ASP A 294 4.41 -26.35 19.94
C ASP A 294 2.95 -26.81 19.77
N GLU A 295 2.71 -28.10 19.94
CA GLU A 295 1.41 -28.73 19.73
C GLU A 295 0.29 -28.09 20.58
N LYS A 296 0.59 -27.66 21.82
CA LYS A 296 -0.37 -27.02 22.72
C LYS A 296 -0.77 -25.65 22.22
N THR A 297 0.18 -24.87 21.75
CA THR A 297 -0.05 -23.55 21.15
C THR A 297 -0.84 -23.67 19.85
N CYS A 298 -0.53 -24.64 18.99
CA CYS A 298 -1.31 -24.93 17.77
C CYS A 298 -2.75 -25.27 18.11
N LEU A 299 -2.98 -26.14 19.10
CA LEU A 299 -4.32 -26.56 19.50
C LEU A 299 -5.11 -25.39 20.12
N LEU A 300 -4.49 -24.58 20.98
CA LEU A 300 -5.12 -23.39 21.52
C LEU A 300 -5.51 -22.41 20.41
N THR A 301 -4.60 -22.16 19.47
CA THR A 301 -4.85 -21.29 18.29
C THR A 301 -6.02 -21.85 17.47
N ALA A 302 -6.10 -23.15 17.24
CA ALA A 302 -7.21 -23.77 16.51
C ALA A 302 -8.56 -23.62 17.24
N ARG A 303 -8.58 -23.75 18.56
CA ARG A 303 -9.79 -23.53 19.39
C ARG A 303 -10.23 -22.07 19.35
N MET A 304 -9.31 -21.12 19.49
CA MET A 304 -9.58 -19.69 19.34
C MET A 304 -10.12 -19.38 17.95
N HIS A 305 -9.52 -19.99 16.92
CA HIS A 305 -9.91 -19.83 15.52
C HIS A 305 -11.34 -20.33 15.29
N LYS A 306 -11.71 -21.52 15.82
CA LYS A 306 -13.08 -22.03 15.74
C LYS A 306 -14.06 -21.13 16.48
N ALA A 307 -13.74 -20.75 17.71
CA ALA A 307 -14.56 -19.88 18.54
C ALA A 307 -14.91 -18.57 17.81
N ILE A 308 -13.87 -17.85 17.35
CA ILE A 308 -14.11 -16.56 16.68
C ILE A 308 -14.80 -16.73 15.32
N THR A 309 -14.62 -17.87 14.62
CA THR A 309 -15.31 -18.14 13.35
C THR A 309 -16.81 -18.37 13.56
N VAL A 310 -17.21 -19.07 14.61
CA VAL A 310 -18.64 -19.25 14.96
C VAL A 310 -19.28 -17.91 15.30
N ILE A 311 -18.62 -17.11 16.12
CA ILE A 311 -19.08 -15.76 16.48
C ILE A 311 -19.14 -14.84 15.25
N GLN A 312 -18.14 -14.89 14.37
CA GLN A 312 -18.12 -14.16 13.11
C GLN A 312 -19.38 -14.40 12.28
N LEU A 313 -19.74 -15.65 12.06
CA LEU A 313 -20.91 -16.00 11.25
C LEU A 313 -22.24 -15.52 11.86
N LYS A 314 -22.34 -15.48 13.18
CA LYS A 314 -23.50 -14.91 13.90
C LYS A 314 -23.55 -13.37 13.76
N GLU A 315 -22.41 -12.69 13.89
CA GLU A 315 -22.32 -11.23 13.71
C GLU A 315 -22.57 -10.83 12.26
N GLU A 316 -22.03 -11.57 11.27
CA GLU A 316 -22.30 -11.36 9.86
C GLU A 316 -23.80 -11.50 9.55
N ALA A 317 -24.45 -12.55 10.03
CA ALA A 317 -25.89 -12.76 9.84
C ALA A 317 -26.70 -11.61 10.45
N THR A 318 -26.27 -11.07 11.60
CA THR A 318 -26.91 -9.91 12.25
C THR A 318 -26.82 -8.66 11.35
N VAL A 319 -25.67 -8.42 10.71
CA VAL A 319 -25.49 -7.29 9.79
C VAL A 319 -26.28 -7.51 8.50
N PHE A 320 -26.23 -8.70 7.90
CA PHE A 320 -26.97 -8.99 6.65
C PHE A 320 -28.47 -8.82 6.81
N ARG A 321 -29.05 -9.26 7.91
CA ARG A 321 -30.48 -9.07 8.22
C ARG A 321 -30.87 -7.60 8.45
N ARG A 322 -29.92 -6.77 8.88
CA ARG A 322 -30.11 -5.32 9.03
C ARG A 322 -30.13 -4.61 7.68
N HIS A 323 -29.48 -5.22 6.67
CA HIS A 323 -29.30 -4.67 5.31
C HIS A 323 -29.83 -5.62 4.23
N PRO A 324 -31.17 -5.84 4.16
CA PRO A 324 -31.76 -6.74 3.17
C PRO A 324 -31.54 -6.30 1.72
N GLU A 325 -31.26 -5.00 1.48
CA GLU A 325 -30.90 -4.45 0.18
C GLU A 325 -29.60 -5.05 -0.39
N TRP A 326 -28.71 -5.59 0.44
CA TRP A 326 -27.49 -6.27 0.00
C TRP A 326 -27.75 -7.67 -0.56
N LYS A 327 -28.93 -8.25 -0.28
CA LYS A 327 -29.36 -9.57 -0.76
C LYS A 327 -28.37 -10.68 -0.37
N MET A 328 -27.95 -10.69 0.89
CA MET A 328 -26.95 -11.62 1.43
C MET A 328 -27.55 -12.61 2.46
N ASP A 329 -28.88 -12.76 2.51
CA ASP A 329 -29.55 -13.69 3.42
C ASP A 329 -29.14 -15.16 3.18
N ASP A 330 -28.76 -15.50 1.95
CA ASP A 330 -28.25 -16.81 1.59
C ASP A 330 -26.90 -17.16 2.25
N ARG A 331 -26.26 -16.18 2.91
CA ARG A 331 -25.03 -16.36 3.68
C ARG A 331 -25.28 -16.67 5.15
N CYS A 332 -26.51 -16.59 5.64
CA CYS A 332 -26.89 -16.97 7.01
C CYS A 332 -27.03 -18.49 7.15
N LEU A 333 -25.95 -19.23 6.89
CA LEU A 333 -25.99 -20.68 6.68
C LEU A 333 -26.27 -21.49 7.97
N PHE A 334 -26.14 -20.94 9.16
CA PHE A 334 -26.59 -21.60 10.40
C PHE A 334 -28.09 -21.85 10.43
N ASP A 335 -28.90 -21.04 9.75
CA ASP A 335 -30.34 -21.26 9.59
C ASP A 335 -30.68 -22.46 8.70
N SER A 336 -29.72 -22.90 7.87
CA SER A 336 -29.91 -23.96 6.87
C SER A 336 -29.40 -25.33 7.34
N ILE A 337 -29.01 -25.47 8.62
CA ILE A 337 -28.48 -26.71 9.19
C ILE A 337 -29.60 -27.53 9.83
N ASP A 338 -29.67 -28.78 9.45
CA ASP A 338 -30.34 -29.83 10.23
C ASP A 338 -29.31 -30.42 11.22
N TYR A 339 -29.37 -29.92 12.44
CA TYR A 339 -28.39 -30.24 13.50
C TYR A 339 -28.46 -31.70 13.95
N GLU A 340 -29.63 -32.37 13.82
CA GLU A 340 -29.79 -33.78 14.19
C GLU A 340 -29.19 -34.70 13.14
N ARG A 341 -29.35 -34.35 11.86
CA ARG A 341 -28.87 -35.15 10.74
C ARG A 341 -27.44 -34.78 10.30
N GLY A 342 -26.90 -33.68 10.76
CA GLY A 342 -25.58 -33.20 10.32
C GLY A 342 -25.52 -32.76 8.85
N ILE A 343 -26.58 -32.10 8.37
CA ILE A 343 -26.75 -31.71 6.97
C ILE A 343 -26.99 -30.20 6.89
N CYS A 344 -26.33 -29.53 5.95
CA CYS A 344 -26.62 -28.15 5.59
C CYS A 344 -27.27 -28.09 4.22
N ARG A 345 -28.40 -27.39 4.09
CA ARG A 345 -29.13 -27.23 2.82
C ARG A 345 -28.76 -25.93 2.13
N ILE A 346 -28.14 -26.00 0.95
CA ILE A 346 -27.76 -24.83 0.14
C ILE A 346 -28.42 -24.98 -1.24
N ASN A 347 -29.18 -23.96 -1.67
CA ASN A 347 -29.89 -23.95 -2.98
C ASN A 347 -30.72 -25.20 -3.23
N GLY A 348 -31.37 -25.72 -2.18
CA GLY A 348 -32.24 -26.91 -2.26
C GLY A 348 -31.51 -28.26 -2.31
N LYS A 349 -30.17 -28.28 -2.25
CA LYS A 349 -29.32 -29.49 -2.18
C LYS A 349 -28.77 -29.66 -0.79
N ASP A 350 -28.79 -30.91 -0.31
CA ASP A 350 -28.29 -31.29 1.03
C ASP A 350 -26.80 -31.62 0.95
N TYR A 351 -26.00 -31.05 1.85
CA TYR A 351 -24.56 -31.27 1.96
C TYR A 351 -24.19 -31.75 3.36
N GLU A 352 -23.34 -32.76 3.43
CA GLU A 352 -22.90 -33.35 4.67
C GLU A 352 -21.89 -32.43 5.41
N MET A 353 -22.11 -32.25 6.73
CA MET A 353 -21.21 -31.49 7.58
C MET A 353 -19.98 -32.33 7.96
N LYS A 354 -18.82 -31.67 8.14
CA LYS A 354 -17.60 -32.27 8.72
C LYS A 354 -17.76 -32.52 10.21
N SER A 355 -18.38 -31.58 10.92
CA SER A 355 -18.69 -31.64 12.33
C SER A 355 -19.90 -30.76 12.63
N CYS A 356 -20.75 -31.19 13.54
CA CYS A 356 -21.86 -30.42 14.10
C CYS A 356 -21.65 -30.09 15.58
N HIS A 357 -20.40 -30.08 16.02
CA HIS A 357 -20.08 -29.68 17.40
C HIS A 357 -20.08 -28.15 17.52
N PHE A 358 -21.22 -27.59 17.87
CA PHE A 358 -21.49 -26.17 18.08
C PHE A 358 -22.07 -25.91 19.47
N PRO A 359 -21.26 -25.92 20.55
CA PRO A 359 -21.77 -25.82 21.94
C PRO A 359 -22.50 -24.51 22.21
N THR A 360 -22.29 -23.47 21.43
CA THR A 360 -22.90 -22.14 21.61
C THR A 360 -24.04 -21.84 20.66
N ILE A 361 -24.46 -22.80 19.83
CA ILE A 361 -25.58 -22.63 18.90
C ILE A 361 -26.86 -23.26 19.48
N ASP A 362 -27.90 -22.43 19.64
CA ASP A 362 -29.27 -22.88 19.85
C ASP A 362 -29.93 -23.08 18.47
N PRO A 363 -30.35 -24.31 18.12
CA PRO A 363 -31.03 -24.56 16.84
C PRO A 363 -32.31 -23.73 16.62
N ALA A 364 -32.96 -23.26 17.67
CA ALA A 364 -34.14 -22.40 17.57
C ALA A 364 -33.81 -20.93 17.20
N SER A 365 -32.57 -20.50 17.50
CA SER A 365 -32.08 -19.14 17.20
C SER A 365 -30.60 -19.15 16.92
N PRO A 366 -30.14 -19.82 15.81
CA PRO A 366 -28.74 -20.21 15.63
C PRO A 366 -27.77 -19.05 15.42
N ASN A 367 -28.24 -17.88 15.02
CA ASN A 367 -27.43 -16.69 14.84
C ASN A 367 -27.44 -15.74 16.06
N THR A 368 -28.05 -16.14 17.18
CA THR A 368 -28.06 -15.33 18.41
C THR A 368 -26.79 -15.60 19.21
N LEU A 369 -26.09 -14.54 19.64
CA LEU A 369 -24.93 -14.67 20.54
C LEU A 369 -25.39 -15.12 21.93
N THR A 370 -24.64 -16.02 22.54
CA THR A 370 -24.82 -16.33 24.00
C THR A 370 -24.38 -15.13 24.85
N ALA A 371 -24.68 -15.18 26.15
CA ALA A 371 -24.24 -14.13 27.07
C ALA A 371 -22.71 -14.03 27.15
N GLU A 372 -22.04 -15.19 27.12
CA GLU A 372 -20.57 -15.31 27.17
C GLU A 372 -19.93 -14.82 25.87
N GLU A 373 -20.52 -15.15 24.72
CA GLU A 373 -20.07 -14.63 23.41
C GLU A 373 -20.22 -13.11 23.35
N LYS A 374 -21.29 -12.57 23.86
CA LYS A 374 -21.53 -11.13 23.90
C LYS A 374 -20.52 -10.42 24.81
N ASP A 375 -20.27 -10.94 26.03
CA ASP A 375 -19.25 -10.38 26.93
C ASP A 375 -17.85 -10.43 26.29
N LEU A 376 -17.50 -11.51 25.58
CA LEU A 376 -16.26 -11.61 24.82
C LEU A 376 -16.19 -10.55 23.73
N MET A 377 -17.25 -10.39 22.93
CA MET A 377 -17.28 -9.39 21.87
C MET A 377 -17.18 -7.96 22.39
N ASP A 378 -17.83 -7.65 23.52
CA ASP A 378 -17.73 -6.34 24.15
C ASP A 378 -16.27 -6.03 24.58
N LYS A 379 -15.54 -7.02 25.11
CA LYS A 379 -14.12 -6.89 25.47
C LYS A 379 -13.22 -6.72 24.26
N LEU A 380 -13.43 -7.50 23.19
CA LEU A 380 -12.67 -7.39 21.94
C LEU A 380 -12.94 -6.05 21.26
N HIS A 381 -14.21 -5.67 21.14
CA HIS A 381 -14.62 -4.37 20.60
C HIS A 381 -13.92 -3.22 21.35
N HIS A 382 -13.95 -3.25 22.69
CA HIS A 382 -13.27 -2.25 23.51
C HIS A 382 -11.76 -2.18 23.17
N SER A 383 -11.07 -3.33 23.08
CA SER A 383 -9.63 -3.37 22.77
C SER A 383 -9.31 -2.71 21.42
N PHE A 384 -10.08 -2.99 20.37
CA PHE A 384 -9.91 -2.35 19.06
C PHE A 384 -10.18 -0.84 19.13
N ARG A 385 -11.17 -0.41 19.91
CA ARG A 385 -11.58 1.00 20.03
C ARG A 385 -10.59 1.87 20.80
N ILE A 386 -9.81 1.31 21.72
CA ILE A 386 -8.83 2.06 22.52
C ILE A 386 -7.41 2.00 21.97
N SER A 387 -7.13 1.19 20.96
CA SER A 387 -5.79 1.03 20.38
C SER A 387 -5.33 2.30 19.67
N GLU A 388 -4.52 3.12 20.33
CA GLU A 388 -4.02 4.37 19.77
C GLU A 388 -3.15 4.15 18.52
N LYS A 389 -2.29 3.11 18.52
CA LYS A 389 -1.41 2.80 17.39
C LYS A 389 -2.23 2.38 16.17
N LEU A 390 -3.24 1.52 16.34
CA LEU A 390 -4.16 1.14 15.27
C LEU A 390 -4.86 2.39 14.71
N HIS A 391 -5.42 3.23 15.56
CA HIS A 391 -6.11 4.44 15.11
C HIS A 391 -5.18 5.45 14.42
N LYS A 392 -3.90 5.52 14.79
CA LYS A 392 -2.91 6.33 14.06
C LYS A 392 -2.70 5.78 12.63
N HIS A 393 -2.56 4.47 12.49
CA HIS A 393 -2.37 3.81 11.19
C HIS A 393 -3.62 3.95 10.31
N ILE A 394 -4.81 3.74 10.85
CA ILE A 394 -6.06 3.91 10.10
C ILE A 394 -6.26 5.36 9.65
N ARG A 395 -5.95 6.36 10.51
CA ARG A 395 -5.97 7.77 10.08
C ARG A 395 -5.00 8.05 8.93
N THR A 396 -3.84 7.40 8.94
CA THR A 396 -2.88 7.50 7.84
C THR A 396 -3.44 6.89 6.55
N LEU A 397 -4.09 5.72 6.61
CA LEU A 397 -4.78 5.13 5.45
C LEU A 397 -5.89 6.05 4.92
N LEU A 398 -6.65 6.68 5.81
CA LEU A 398 -7.71 7.63 5.41
C LEU A 398 -7.17 8.89 4.74
N SER A 399 -6.03 9.41 5.22
CA SER A 399 -5.45 10.65 4.69
C SER A 399 -4.69 10.46 3.37
N HIS A 400 -4.09 9.29 3.14
CA HIS A 400 -3.29 8.99 1.94
C HIS A 400 -4.02 8.07 0.96
N GLY A 401 -5.22 7.58 1.30
CA GLY A 401 -5.90 6.55 0.53
C GLY A 401 -7.21 6.97 -0.10
N CYS A 402 -7.59 6.20 -1.11
CA CYS A 402 -8.86 6.30 -1.82
C CYS A 402 -9.19 4.96 -2.50
N MET A 403 -10.37 4.87 -3.12
CA MET A 403 -10.75 3.68 -3.89
C MET A 403 -10.04 3.59 -5.25
N TYR A 404 -9.70 4.73 -5.84
CA TYR A 404 -8.99 4.82 -7.11
C TYR A 404 -8.22 6.14 -7.21
N THR A 405 -7.19 6.15 -8.03
CA THR A 405 -6.44 7.36 -8.41
C THR A 405 -6.26 7.40 -9.92
N VAL A 406 -6.37 8.56 -10.52
CA VAL A 406 -5.90 8.80 -11.90
C VAL A 406 -4.65 9.65 -11.79
N THR A 407 -3.54 9.17 -12.31
CA THR A 407 -2.25 9.87 -12.29
C THR A 407 -1.44 9.58 -13.53
N ASN A 408 -0.95 10.62 -14.20
CA ASN A 408 -0.07 10.53 -15.37
C ASN A 408 -0.58 9.52 -16.43
N SER A 409 -1.86 9.64 -16.80
CA SER A 409 -2.58 8.76 -17.74
C SER A 409 -2.77 7.31 -17.27
N ASN A 410 -2.60 7.03 -15.97
CA ASN A 410 -2.82 5.72 -15.37
C ASN A 410 -4.01 5.77 -14.41
N LEU A 411 -4.88 4.76 -14.50
CA LEU A 411 -5.96 4.49 -13.56
C LEU A 411 -5.49 3.41 -12.59
N LEU A 412 -5.44 3.76 -11.31
CA LEU A 412 -5.03 2.89 -10.22
C LEU A 412 -6.24 2.49 -9.40
N PHE A 413 -6.42 1.21 -9.12
CA PHE A 413 -7.37 0.67 -8.13
C PHE A 413 -6.91 -0.72 -7.68
N HIS A 414 -7.39 -1.18 -6.53
CA HIS A 414 -6.91 -2.44 -5.97
C HIS A 414 -7.37 -3.67 -6.78
N ALA A 415 -8.68 -3.94 -6.87
CA ALA A 415 -9.16 -5.24 -7.34
C ALA A 415 -9.96 -5.18 -8.65
N SER A 416 -11.13 -4.57 -8.67
CA SER A 416 -12.04 -4.63 -9.83
C SER A 416 -12.88 -3.38 -10.03
N ILE A 417 -13.48 -3.28 -11.20
CA ILE A 417 -14.59 -2.39 -11.52
C ILE A 417 -15.78 -3.27 -11.91
N PRO A 418 -16.90 -3.26 -11.18
CA PRO A 418 -18.06 -4.11 -11.47
C PRO A 418 -18.59 -3.90 -12.88
N LEU A 419 -18.72 -4.99 -13.63
CA LEU A 419 -19.20 -5.03 -15.02
C LEU A 419 -20.41 -5.95 -15.19
N CYS A 420 -21.28 -5.61 -16.14
CA CYS A 420 -22.29 -6.49 -16.67
C CYS A 420 -21.67 -7.54 -17.62
N ASP A 421 -22.45 -8.54 -18.04
CA ASP A 421 -21.99 -9.61 -18.95
C ASP A 421 -21.54 -9.09 -20.33
N ASP A 422 -22.09 -7.97 -20.78
CA ASP A 422 -21.73 -7.27 -22.03
C ASP A 422 -20.53 -6.32 -21.89
N GLY A 423 -19.91 -6.27 -20.69
CA GLY A 423 -18.80 -5.39 -20.39
C GLY A 423 -19.18 -3.93 -20.18
N SER A 424 -20.45 -3.59 -20.07
CA SER A 424 -20.90 -2.28 -19.60
C SER A 424 -20.68 -2.14 -18.09
N LEU A 425 -20.57 -0.89 -17.60
CA LEU A 425 -20.40 -0.62 -16.17
C LEU A 425 -21.66 -1.01 -15.40
N LYS A 426 -21.51 -1.84 -14.37
CA LYS A 426 -22.61 -2.30 -13.54
C LYS A 426 -23.00 -1.26 -12.50
N GLU A 427 -24.30 -0.96 -12.39
CA GLU A 427 -24.83 -0.17 -11.29
C GLU A 427 -24.93 -1.00 -10.01
N VAL A 428 -24.34 -0.49 -8.95
CA VAL A 428 -24.35 -1.09 -7.60
C VAL A 428 -25.08 -0.15 -6.65
N GLU A 429 -26.00 -0.72 -5.86
CA GLU A 429 -26.71 0.00 -4.80
C GLU A 429 -25.85 -0.03 -3.53
N ILE A 430 -25.31 1.14 -3.15
CA ILE A 430 -24.46 1.29 -1.96
C ILE A 430 -25.20 1.83 -0.74
N TYR A 431 -26.37 2.43 -0.97
CA TYR A 431 -27.28 2.91 0.05
C TYR A 431 -28.71 2.82 -0.51
N PRO A 432 -29.75 2.57 0.29
CA PRO A 432 -31.12 2.43 -0.20
C PRO A 432 -31.52 3.54 -1.18
N GLY A 433 -31.83 3.14 -2.41
CA GLY A 433 -32.22 4.04 -3.51
C GLY A 433 -31.05 4.79 -4.17
N GLN A 434 -29.81 4.60 -3.76
CA GLN A 434 -28.64 5.26 -4.35
C GLN A 434 -27.78 4.24 -5.10
N ARG A 435 -27.81 4.31 -6.42
CA ARG A 435 -27.09 3.42 -7.34
C ARG A 435 -26.06 4.21 -8.13
N TYR A 436 -24.89 3.63 -8.25
CA TYR A 436 -23.76 4.23 -8.95
C TYR A 436 -22.98 3.18 -9.72
N SER A 437 -22.25 3.60 -10.76
CA SER A 437 -21.35 2.74 -11.54
C SER A 437 -20.00 3.45 -11.78
N GLY A 438 -18.98 2.68 -12.12
CA GLY A 438 -17.65 3.18 -12.51
C GLY A 438 -17.06 4.21 -11.55
N LYS A 439 -16.65 5.36 -12.08
CA LYS A 439 -16.02 6.46 -11.31
C LYS A 439 -16.91 6.97 -10.17
N ALA A 440 -18.21 7.16 -10.43
CA ALA A 440 -19.14 7.62 -9.40
C ALA A 440 -19.32 6.58 -8.27
N LEU A 441 -19.33 5.28 -8.58
CA LEU A 441 -19.37 4.22 -7.60
C LEU A 441 -18.15 4.28 -6.67
N MET A 442 -16.96 4.30 -7.25
CA MET A 442 -15.71 4.33 -6.48
C MET A 442 -15.60 5.59 -5.60
N HIS A 443 -16.01 6.75 -6.12
CA HIS A 443 -16.03 8.00 -5.37
C HIS A 443 -16.97 7.95 -4.16
N ASN A 444 -18.22 7.49 -4.36
CA ASN A 444 -19.23 7.44 -3.30
C ASN A 444 -18.88 6.37 -2.24
N ILE A 445 -18.28 5.23 -2.63
CA ILE A 445 -17.71 4.27 -1.67
C ILE A 445 -16.63 4.95 -0.82
N GLY A 446 -15.74 5.73 -1.42
CA GLY A 446 -14.73 6.49 -0.69
C GLY A 446 -15.32 7.47 0.32
N MET A 447 -16.43 8.12 0.00
CA MET A 447 -17.17 8.97 0.94
C MET A 447 -17.83 8.15 2.06
N MET A 448 -18.43 7.01 1.73
CA MET A 448 -19.04 6.08 2.72
C MET A 448 -18.00 5.61 3.74
N ILE A 449 -16.82 5.21 3.28
CA ILE A 449 -15.71 4.79 4.16
C ILE A 449 -15.35 5.91 5.15
N ARG A 450 -15.23 7.15 4.69
CA ARG A 450 -14.87 8.29 5.54
C ARG A 450 -15.97 8.63 6.54
N ALA A 451 -17.24 8.52 6.13
CA ALA A 451 -18.39 8.79 6.99
C ALA A 451 -18.42 7.91 8.25
N ALA A 452 -17.88 6.69 8.19
CA ALA A 452 -17.78 5.81 9.36
C ALA A 452 -16.87 6.36 10.47
N PHE A 453 -15.91 7.24 10.13
CA PHE A 453 -14.93 7.84 11.06
C PHE A 453 -15.26 9.28 11.43
N GLU A 454 -16.25 9.90 10.79
CA GLU A 454 -16.66 11.26 11.13
C GLU A 454 -17.25 11.31 12.54
N SER A 455 -16.79 12.28 13.35
CA SER A 455 -17.30 12.55 14.67
C SER A 455 -17.58 14.05 14.82
N GLY A 456 -18.72 14.40 15.39
CA GLY A 456 -19.08 15.80 15.66
C GLY A 456 -19.57 16.60 14.44
N VAL A 457 -19.77 15.96 13.30
CA VAL A 457 -20.42 16.58 12.14
C VAL A 457 -21.91 16.61 12.35
N ASP A 458 -22.55 17.75 12.05
CA ASP A 458 -23.98 17.91 12.13
C ASP A 458 -24.68 16.87 11.25
N LYS A 459 -25.71 16.17 11.79
CA LYS A 459 -26.39 15.09 11.06
C LYS A 459 -26.95 15.53 9.71
N GLU A 460 -27.27 16.82 9.57
CA GLU A 460 -27.77 17.41 8.34
C GLU A 460 -26.69 17.57 7.25
N LEU A 461 -25.39 17.53 7.64
CA LEU A 461 -24.25 17.62 6.73
C LEU A 461 -23.65 16.25 6.39
N GLN A 462 -24.09 15.17 7.05
CA GLN A 462 -23.62 13.82 6.78
C GLN A 462 -24.23 13.30 5.47
N VAL A 463 -23.37 12.91 4.54
CA VAL A 463 -23.79 12.32 3.25
C VAL A 463 -24.39 10.93 3.46
N PHE A 464 -23.80 10.14 4.39
CA PHE A 464 -24.24 8.80 4.75
C PHE A 464 -24.36 8.65 6.28
N PRO A 465 -25.36 7.89 6.79
CA PRO A 465 -25.45 7.58 8.21
C PRO A 465 -24.23 6.77 8.69
N ARG A 466 -23.65 7.19 9.81
CA ARG A 466 -22.41 6.61 10.34
C ARG A 466 -22.53 5.10 10.64
N ASP A 467 -23.66 4.66 11.19
CA ASP A 467 -23.85 3.25 11.53
C ASP A 467 -23.98 2.39 10.28
N TYR A 468 -24.68 2.89 9.25
CA TYR A 468 -24.69 2.25 7.92
C TYR A 468 -23.29 2.15 7.33
N ALA A 469 -22.54 3.25 7.38
CA ALA A 469 -21.17 3.30 6.87
C ALA A 469 -20.24 2.31 7.58
N ARG A 470 -20.44 2.06 8.88
CA ARG A 470 -19.70 1.03 9.64
C ARG A 470 -20.05 -0.38 9.18
N ASP A 471 -21.31 -0.66 8.95
CA ASP A 471 -21.75 -1.97 8.47
C ASP A 471 -21.27 -2.20 7.02
N PHE A 472 -21.19 -1.15 6.22
CA PHE A 472 -20.78 -1.22 4.83
C PHE A 472 -19.34 -1.75 4.62
N PHE A 473 -18.47 -1.68 5.61
CA PHE A 473 -17.16 -2.34 5.55
C PHE A 473 -17.29 -3.84 5.35
N LEU A 474 -18.28 -4.49 6.00
CA LEU A 474 -18.54 -5.91 5.78
C LEU A 474 -19.01 -6.18 4.35
N TYR A 475 -19.87 -5.32 3.79
CA TYR A 475 -20.26 -5.44 2.38
C TYR A 475 -19.05 -5.31 1.45
N LEU A 476 -18.15 -4.36 1.70
CA LEU A 476 -16.93 -4.22 0.91
C LEU A 476 -16.03 -5.44 0.99
N TRP A 477 -16.00 -6.13 2.14
CA TRP A 477 -15.21 -7.33 2.36
C TRP A 477 -15.75 -8.55 1.63
N CYS A 478 -17.06 -8.78 1.62
CA CYS A 478 -17.65 -10.06 1.14
C CYS A 478 -18.86 -9.92 0.21
N GLY A 479 -19.29 -8.70 -0.10
CA GLY A 479 -20.44 -8.44 -0.98
C GLY A 479 -20.15 -8.78 -2.44
N LYS A 480 -21.12 -9.43 -3.10
CA LYS A 480 -20.97 -9.94 -4.46
C LYS A 480 -20.54 -8.90 -5.49
N ASP A 481 -21.09 -7.68 -5.40
CA ASP A 481 -20.82 -6.60 -6.36
C ASP A 481 -19.85 -5.53 -5.78
N SER A 482 -19.15 -5.88 -4.69
CA SER A 482 -18.11 -5.03 -4.13
C SER A 482 -16.92 -4.95 -5.08
N PRO A 483 -16.43 -3.75 -5.43
CA PRO A 483 -15.24 -3.60 -6.27
C PRO A 483 -13.96 -4.15 -5.63
N LEU A 484 -13.99 -4.46 -4.33
CA LEU A 484 -12.85 -5.04 -3.61
C LEU A 484 -12.94 -6.57 -3.47
N PHE A 485 -14.08 -7.18 -3.76
CA PHE A 485 -14.28 -8.61 -3.67
C PHE A 485 -14.66 -9.25 -5.03
N ASP A 486 -15.72 -8.76 -5.64
CA ASP A 486 -16.22 -9.14 -6.99
C ASP A 486 -16.21 -10.65 -7.27
N LYS A 487 -16.80 -11.41 -6.33
CA LYS A 487 -17.03 -12.84 -6.45
C LYS A 487 -18.45 -13.17 -6.02
N SER A 488 -18.96 -14.34 -6.49
CA SER A 488 -20.33 -14.78 -6.22
C SER A 488 -20.66 -14.91 -4.73
N LYS A 489 -19.71 -15.31 -3.92
CA LYS A 489 -19.83 -15.48 -2.46
C LYS A 489 -18.45 -15.61 -1.83
N MET A 490 -18.36 -15.38 -0.53
CA MET A 490 -17.22 -15.75 0.30
C MET A 490 -17.51 -17.08 1.00
N ALA A 491 -16.81 -18.16 0.60
CA ALA A 491 -17.08 -19.54 1.04
C ALA A 491 -16.42 -19.89 2.38
N THR A 492 -16.46 -18.98 3.37
CA THR A 492 -15.85 -19.22 4.71
C THR A 492 -16.52 -20.38 5.43
N PHE A 493 -17.86 -20.35 5.56
CA PHE A 493 -18.61 -21.41 6.21
C PHE A 493 -18.38 -22.77 5.53
N GLU A 494 -18.51 -22.80 4.21
CA GLU A 494 -18.40 -24.02 3.42
C GLU A 494 -17.04 -24.70 3.62
N ARG A 495 -15.96 -23.92 3.59
CA ARG A 495 -14.58 -24.44 3.72
C ARG A 495 -14.31 -25.07 5.09
N TYR A 496 -14.87 -24.52 6.15
CA TYR A 496 -14.67 -25.04 7.52
C TYR A 496 -15.61 -26.18 7.85
N PHE A 497 -16.87 -26.14 7.39
CA PHE A 497 -17.91 -27.01 7.93
C PHE A 497 -18.48 -28.03 6.95
N LEU A 498 -18.30 -27.90 5.66
CA LEU A 498 -18.84 -28.83 4.66
C LEU A 498 -17.78 -29.76 4.08
N LYS A 499 -18.15 -31.04 3.83
CA LYS A 499 -17.26 -32.03 3.22
C LYS A 499 -17.08 -31.82 1.74
N ASP A 500 -18.14 -31.41 1.03
CA ASP A 500 -18.16 -31.30 -0.41
C ASP A 500 -17.44 -30.05 -0.89
N LYS A 501 -16.30 -30.26 -1.56
CA LYS A 501 -15.43 -29.18 -2.08
C LYS A 501 -16.07 -28.38 -3.22
N GLU A 502 -17.15 -28.90 -3.87
CA GLU A 502 -17.91 -28.16 -4.87
C GLU A 502 -18.49 -26.86 -4.27
N THR A 503 -18.90 -26.93 -2.98
CA THR A 503 -19.44 -25.78 -2.25
C THR A 503 -18.43 -24.66 -2.02
N TYR A 504 -17.11 -24.93 -2.12
CA TYR A 504 -16.03 -23.96 -1.92
C TYR A 504 -15.82 -23.02 -3.09
N LYS A 505 -16.45 -23.31 -4.26
CA LYS A 505 -16.24 -22.55 -5.47
C LYS A 505 -16.78 -21.12 -5.30
N GLU A 506 -15.91 -20.15 -5.55
CA GLU A 506 -16.19 -18.73 -5.62
C GLU A 506 -16.04 -18.27 -7.07
N GLU A 507 -17.15 -17.99 -7.74
CA GLU A 507 -17.11 -17.53 -9.13
C GLU A 507 -16.70 -16.08 -9.19
N LYS A 508 -15.67 -15.79 -9.99
CA LYS A 508 -15.17 -14.41 -10.18
C LYS A 508 -16.17 -13.57 -10.96
N GLY A 509 -16.26 -12.31 -10.65
CA GLY A 509 -17.07 -11.32 -11.35
C GLY A 509 -16.62 -11.09 -12.81
N ASN A 510 -17.42 -10.32 -13.52
CA ASN A 510 -17.22 -10.14 -14.97
C ASN A 510 -15.96 -9.35 -15.30
N TYR A 511 -15.51 -8.43 -14.41
CA TYR A 511 -14.25 -7.75 -14.62
C TYR A 511 -13.10 -8.75 -14.84
N PHE A 512 -12.97 -9.75 -13.99
CA PHE A 512 -11.88 -10.73 -14.10
C PHE A 512 -11.99 -11.64 -15.35
N LYS A 513 -13.18 -11.78 -15.92
CA LYS A 513 -13.39 -12.54 -17.15
C LYS A 513 -13.10 -11.72 -18.41
N LEU A 514 -13.36 -10.41 -18.35
CA LEU A 514 -13.35 -9.52 -19.51
C LEU A 514 -12.13 -8.60 -19.58
N ARG A 515 -11.36 -8.47 -18.50
CA ARG A 515 -10.24 -7.51 -18.37
C ARG A 515 -9.10 -7.70 -19.38
N ASP A 516 -9.00 -8.84 -20.03
CA ASP A 516 -7.98 -9.11 -21.04
C ASP A 516 -8.34 -8.50 -22.42
N SER A 517 -9.56 -7.93 -22.58
CA SER A 517 -9.98 -7.20 -23.76
C SER A 517 -9.53 -5.74 -23.72
N ALA A 518 -8.83 -5.31 -24.78
CA ALA A 518 -8.41 -3.92 -24.94
C ALA A 518 -9.62 -2.95 -25.00
N GLU A 519 -10.72 -3.35 -25.66
CA GLU A 519 -11.94 -2.56 -25.76
C GLU A 519 -12.59 -2.32 -24.39
N ILE A 520 -12.62 -3.34 -23.53
CA ILE A 520 -13.16 -3.22 -22.17
C ILE A 520 -12.28 -2.30 -21.32
N CYS A 521 -10.95 -2.44 -21.41
CA CYS A 521 -10.04 -1.55 -20.72
C CYS A 521 -10.19 -0.09 -21.19
N ASP A 522 -10.29 0.17 -22.49
CA ASP A 522 -10.49 1.51 -23.03
C ASP A 522 -11.85 2.09 -22.56
N ARG A 523 -12.92 1.31 -22.51
CA ARG A 523 -14.23 1.71 -21.97
C ARG A 523 -14.14 2.11 -20.49
N ILE A 524 -13.41 1.36 -19.67
CA ILE A 524 -13.17 1.70 -18.26
C ILE A 524 -12.38 3.00 -18.17
N LEU A 525 -11.28 3.15 -18.93
CA LEU A 525 -10.44 4.35 -18.93
C LEU A 525 -11.22 5.60 -19.34
N ASP A 526 -12.12 5.49 -20.32
CA ASP A 526 -13.00 6.56 -20.76
C ASP A 526 -13.99 6.95 -19.66
N ALA A 527 -14.57 5.98 -18.98
CA ALA A 527 -15.53 6.22 -17.89
C ALA A 527 -14.88 6.88 -16.66
N PHE A 528 -13.58 6.70 -16.46
CA PHE A 528 -12.80 7.39 -15.43
C PHE A 528 -12.17 8.69 -15.94
N GLU A 529 -12.45 9.09 -17.18
CA GLU A 529 -11.95 10.33 -17.81
C GLU A 529 -10.41 10.39 -17.86
N VAL A 530 -9.76 9.24 -17.99
CA VAL A 530 -8.32 9.16 -18.11
C VAL A 530 -7.87 9.77 -19.42
N LYS A 531 -7.07 10.81 -19.36
CA LYS A 531 -6.57 11.55 -20.53
C LYS A 531 -5.24 10.95 -21.03
N GLY A 532 -4.89 11.26 -22.27
CA GLY A 532 -3.63 10.87 -22.90
C GLY A 532 -3.80 9.89 -24.07
N ASN A 533 -2.77 9.79 -24.90
CA ASN A 533 -2.77 8.89 -26.06
C ASN A 533 -2.43 7.44 -25.66
N VAL A 534 -1.62 7.29 -24.62
CA VAL A 534 -1.25 6.00 -24.03
C VAL A 534 -1.77 6.01 -22.59
N ARG A 535 -2.68 5.08 -22.29
CA ARG A 535 -3.39 5.02 -21.02
C ARG A 535 -3.35 3.60 -20.49
N HIS A 536 -3.23 3.48 -19.16
CA HIS A 536 -3.14 2.17 -18.53
C HIS A 536 -4.09 2.06 -17.33
N ILE A 537 -4.48 0.82 -17.07
CA ILE A 537 -5.03 0.37 -15.79
C ILE A 537 -3.90 -0.36 -15.06
N ILE A 538 -3.68 -0.04 -13.80
CA ILE A 538 -2.72 -0.75 -12.94
C ILE A 538 -3.48 -1.22 -11.70
N ASN A 539 -3.48 -2.54 -11.45
CA ASN A 539 -4.16 -3.13 -10.30
C ASN A 539 -3.41 -4.35 -9.71
N GLY A 540 -3.91 -4.85 -8.55
CA GLY A 540 -3.39 -6.00 -7.81
C GLY A 540 -4.44 -7.08 -7.55
N HIS A 541 -4.53 -7.56 -6.31
CA HIS A 541 -5.55 -8.44 -5.71
C HIS A 541 -5.55 -9.90 -6.19
N VAL A 542 -5.28 -10.18 -7.44
CA VAL A 542 -5.26 -11.56 -7.96
C VAL A 542 -3.85 -11.88 -8.40
N PRO A 543 -3.14 -12.75 -7.66
CA PRO A 543 -1.76 -13.09 -7.96
C PRO A 543 -1.57 -13.61 -9.39
N VAL A 544 -0.53 -13.10 -10.04
CA VAL A 544 -0.08 -13.56 -11.35
C VAL A 544 0.72 -14.86 -11.18
N HIS A 545 0.29 -15.94 -11.82
CA HIS A 545 0.99 -17.22 -11.78
C HIS A 545 2.17 -17.24 -12.76
N ALA A 546 3.27 -16.54 -12.43
CA ALA A 546 4.45 -16.46 -13.28
C ALA A 546 5.04 -17.85 -13.56
N SER A 547 5.00 -18.77 -12.58
CA SER A 547 5.43 -20.18 -12.73
C SER A 547 4.66 -20.95 -13.82
N LYS A 548 3.41 -20.52 -14.13
CA LYS A 548 2.56 -21.11 -15.19
C LYS A 548 2.64 -20.30 -16.49
N GLY A 549 3.54 -19.31 -16.57
CA GLY A 549 3.69 -18.46 -17.76
C GLY A 549 2.60 -17.40 -17.94
N GLU A 550 1.84 -17.07 -16.88
CA GLU A 550 0.89 -15.96 -16.94
C GLU A 550 1.61 -14.63 -17.08
N ASN A 551 1.19 -13.83 -18.07
CA ASN A 551 1.77 -12.51 -18.31
C ASN A 551 1.05 -11.45 -17.45
N PRO A 552 1.75 -10.65 -16.63
CA PRO A 552 1.17 -9.54 -15.90
C PRO A 552 0.68 -8.39 -16.80
N ILE A 553 1.22 -8.28 -18.02
CA ILE A 553 0.81 -7.28 -19.00
C ILE A 553 -0.28 -7.86 -19.90
N LYS A 554 -1.47 -7.28 -19.80
CA LYS A 554 -2.70 -7.79 -20.45
C LYS A 554 -3.31 -6.73 -21.38
N ALA A 555 -4.34 -7.12 -22.13
CA ALA A 555 -5.11 -6.21 -23.00
C ALA A 555 -4.23 -5.36 -23.94
N GLY A 556 -3.18 -5.97 -24.52
CA GLY A 556 -2.27 -5.26 -25.42
C GLY A 556 -1.49 -4.12 -24.74
N GLY A 557 -1.19 -4.24 -23.45
CA GLY A 557 -0.48 -3.25 -22.66
C GLY A 557 -1.37 -2.27 -21.88
N ARG A 558 -2.69 -2.29 -22.08
CA ARG A 558 -3.63 -1.41 -21.39
C ARG A 558 -3.85 -1.75 -19.92
N LEU A 559 -3.61 -3.01 -19.54
CA LEU A 559 -3.76 -3.48 -18.16
C LEU A 559 -2.44 -4.09 -17.67
N MET A 560 -2.00 -3.64 -16.51
CA MET A 560 -0.84 -4.16 -15.78
C MET A 560 -1.31 -4.69 -14.42
N VAL A 561 -1.25 -6.01 -14.23
CA VAL A 561 -1.59 -6.67 -12.96
C VAL A 561 -0.29 -6.91 -12.22
N ILE A 562 -0.06 -6.18 -11.13
CA ILE A 562 1.23 -6.19 -10.43
C ILE A 562 1.22 -6.95 -9.10
N ASP A 563 0.17 -7.74 -8.83
CA ASP A 563 0.19 -8.71 -7.74
C ASP A 563 1.09 -9.90 -8.12
N GLY A 564 2.29 -9.90 -7.59
CA GLY A 564 3.27 -10.97 -7.78
C GLY A 564 3.34 -11.94 -6.60
N GLY A 565 2.47 -11.76 -5.58
CA GLY A 565 2.47 -12.58 -4.36
C GLY A 565 3.66 -12.24 -3.46
N PHE A 566 3.74 -11.01 -2.96
CA PHE A 566 4.74 -10.62 -1.94
C PHE A 566 4.67 -11.53 -0.72
N SER A 567 3.46 -11.98 -0.35
CA SER A 567 3.27 -12.91 0.75
C SER A 567 3.93 -14.27 0.49
N GLU A 568 4.73 -14.72 1.44
CA GLU A 568 5.36 -16.05 1.44
C GLU A 568 4.34 -17.18 1.16
N ALA A 569 3.10 -17.01 1.61
CA ALA A 569 1.99 -17.93 1.36
C ALA A 569 1.73 -18.23 -0.13
N TYR A 570 2.14 -17.34 -1.02
CA TYR A 570 1.92 -17.47 -2.46
C TYR A 570 3.16 -17.86 -3.26
N HIS A 571 4.37 -17.82 -2.68
CA HIS A 571 5.62 -18.09 -3.42
C HIS A 571 5.59 -19.43 -4.13
N SER A 572 4.99 -20.47 -3.52
CA SER A 572 4.85 -21.79 -4.13
C SER A 572 3.89 -21.81 -5.32
N GLU A 573 2.91 -20.89 -5.38
CA GLU A 573 1.92 -20.80 -6.44
C GLU A 573 2.37 -19.88 -7.57
N THR A 574 2.94 -18.71 -7.23
CA THR A 574 3.38 -17.67 -8.17
C THR A 574 4.76 -17.96 -8.76
N GLY A 575 5.65 -18.58 -7.98
CA GLY A 575 7.07 -18.83 -8.34
C GLY A 575 7.96 -17.59 -8.19
N ILE A 576 7.43 -16.48 -7.66
CA ILE A 576 8.14 -15.21 -7.44
C ILE A 576 7.72 -14.61 -6.10
N ALA A 577 8.40 -13.55 -5.68
CA ALA A 577 8.12 -12.83 -4.44
C ALA A 577 7.69 -11.38 -4.68
N GLY A 578 6.96 -11.11 -5.71
CA GLY A 578 6.35 -9.82 -5.99
C GLY A 578 6.85 -9.12 -7.23
N TYR A 579 6.10 -8.09 -7.63
CA TYR A 579 6.46 -7.15 -8.68
C TYR A 579 6.62 -5.75 -8.12
N THR A 580 7.52 -4.97 -8.72
CA THR A 580 7.48 -3.51 -8.69
C THR A 580 7.35 -3.01 -10.12
N LEU A 581 6.33 -2.22 -10.39
CA LEU A 581 6.25 -1.47 -11.64
C LEU A 581 6.94 -0.11 -11.41
N VAL A 582 7.86 0.24 -12.29
CA VAL A 582 8.63 1.49 -12.23
C VAL A 582 8.30 2.34 -13.44
N TYR A 583 7.79 3.54 -13.22
CA TYR A 583 7.48 4.52 -14.26
C TYR A 583 8.43 5.69 -14.17
N HIS A 584 9.33 5.78 -15.13
CA HIS A 584 10.35 6.84 -15.21
C HIS A 584 10.25 7.64 -16.52
N SER A 585 11.14 8.62 -16.72
CA SER A 585 11.09 9.53 -17.87
C SER A 585 11.25 8.86 -19.24
N ARG A 586 11.52 7.56 -19.31
CA ARG A 586 11.64 6.80 -20.58
C ARG A 586 10.56 5.71 -20.75
N GLY A 587 9.61 5.59 -19.81
CA GLY A 587 8.50 4.63 -19.89
C GLY A 587 8.41 3.71 -18.68
N PHE A 588 7.81 2.54 -18.88
CA PHE A 588 7.54 1.56 -17.84
C PHE A 588 8.52 0.38 -17.85
N GLN A 589 8.94 -0.02 -16.67
CA GLN A 589 9.72 -1.23 -16.41
C GLN A 589 9.03 -2.05 -15.33
N LEU A 590 8.85 -3.36 -15.54
CA LEU A 590 8.38 -4.29 -14.55
C LEU A 590 9.59 -5.02 -13.95
N VAL A 591 9.74 -4.89 -12.65
CA VAL A 591 10.79 -5.57 -11.87
C VAL A 591 10.15 -6.73 -11.13
N GLN A 592 10.56 -7.95 -11.46
CA GLN A 592 10.13 -9.18 -10.80
C GLN A 592 11.17 -9.55 -9.73
N HIS A 593 10.74 -9.77 -8.52
CA HIS A 593 11.60 -10.09 -7.38
C HIS A 593 11.58 -11.59 -7.08
N GLU A 594 12.75 -12.15 -6.74
CA GLU A 594 12.87 -13.46 -6.10
C GLU A 594 12.64 -13.32 -4.58
N PRO A 595 12.37 -14.43 -3.85
CA PRO A 595 12.22 -14.39 -2.40
C PRO A 595 13.40 -13.73 -1.70
N PHE A 596 13.10 -12.82 -0.78
CA PHE A 596 14.09 -12.16 0.08
C PHE A 596 14.36 -13.05 1.30
N THR A 597 15.63 -13.31 1.60
CA THR A 597 16.01 -14.14 2.74
C THR A 597 15.82 -13.41 4.06
N SER A 598 16.59 -12.35 4.29
CA SER A 598 16.48 -11.48 5.46
C SER A 598 17.33 -10.22 5.30
N ALA A 599 16.98 -9.18 6.06
CA ALA A 599 17.81 -7.98 6.16
C ALA A 599 19.21 -8.29 6.72
N ARG A 600 19.30 -9.24 7.67
CA ARG A 600 20.56 -9.67 8.25
C ARG A 600 21.49 -10.31 7.20
N ASP A 601 20.96 -11.21 6.36
CA ASP A 601 21.76 -11.82 5.30
C ASP A 601 22.21 -10.81 4.26
N ALA A 602 21.32 -9.85 3.91
CA ALA A 602 21.67 -8.77 2.99
C ALA A 602 22.83 -7.92 3.52
N ILE A 603 22.85 -7.60 4.82
CA ILE A 603 23.89 -6.78 5.44
C ILE A 603 25.21 -7.55 5.57
N VAL A 604 25.18 -8.80 6.09
CA VAL A 604 26.38 -9.57 6.42
C VAL A 604 27.04 -10.16 5.18
N ARG A 605 26.25 -10.66 4.23
CA ARG A 605 26.73 -11.34 3.02
C ARG A 605 26.74 -10.44 1.79
N GLU A 606 26.33 -9.18 1.93
CA GLU A 606 26.20 -8.21 0.82
C GLU A 606 25.35 -8.78 -0.33
N THR A 607 24.29 -9.49 0.05
CA THR A 607 23.34 -10.06 -0.90
C THR A 607 22.22 -9.06 -1.15
N ASP A 608 21.71 -9.03 -2.39
CA ASP A 608 20.58 -8.23 -2.78
C ASP A 608 19.45 -9.15 -3.26
N ILE A 609 18.22 -8.68 -3.27
CA ILE A 609 17.13 -9.37 -3.94
C ILE A 609 17.53 -9.56 -5.41
N LYS A 610 17.51 -10.80 -5.86
CA LYS A 610 17.63 -11.06 -7.28
C LYS A 610 16.37 -10.59 -7.96
N SER A 611 16.54 -9.79 -8.99
CA SER A 611 15.41 -9.22 -9.71
C SER A 611 15.67 -9.27 -11.21
N THR A 612 14.62 -9.57 -11.95
CA THR A 612 14.61 -9.53 -13.40
C THR A 612 13.79 -8.32 -13.84
N THR A 613 14.35 -7.50 -14.75
CA THR A 613 13.66 -6.31 -15.25
C THR A 613 13.20 -6.54 -16.69
N GLN A 614 11.93 -6.33 -16.93
CA GLN A 614 11.30 -6.34 -18.26
C GLN A 614 10.90 -4.91 -18.63
N ILE A 615 11.25 -4.47 -19.84
CA ILE A 615 10.73 -3.23 -20.41
C ILE A 615 9.30 -3.51 -20.86
N VAL A 616 8.34 -2.79 -20.29
CA VAL A 616 6.92 -2.89 -20.65
C VAL A 616 6.60 -1.95 -21.79
N GLU A 617 7.08 -0.71 -21.66
CA GLU A 617 6.87 0.33 -22.64
C GLU A 617 8.04 1.30 -22.66
N MET A 618 8.44 1.74 -23.85
CA MET A 618 9.41 2.82 -24.01
C MET A 618 8.76 4.02 -24.68
N SER A 619 8.91 5.18 -24.08
CA SER A 619 8.52 6.44 -24.69
C SER A 619 9.51 6.80 -25.81
N ALA A 620 8.99 7.25 -26.97
CA ALA A 620 9.81 7.69 -28.11
C ALA A 620 10.71 8.89 -27.74
N HIS A 621 10.25 9.74 -26.84
CA HIS A 621 10.99 10.88 -26.30
C HIS A 621 11.07 10.78 -24.79
N ARG A 622 12.12 11.37 -24.21
CA ARG A 622 12.24 11.48 -22.76
C ARG A 622 11.13 12.37 -22.23
N MET A 623 10.25 11.82 -21.39
CA MET A 623 9.18 12.57 -20.75
C MET A 623 9.74 13.61 -19.79
N LEU A 624 9.18 14.81 -19.84
CA LEU A 624 9.49 15.93 -18.96
C LEU A 624 8.37 16.08 -17.91
N VAL A 625 8.63 16.91 -16.91
CA VAL A 625 7.59 17.32 -15.95
C VAL A 625 6.41 17.95 -16.68
N ALA A 626 6.64 18.70 -17.76
CA ALA A 626 5.61 19.28 -18.61
C ALA A 626 4.59 18.25 -19.15
N ASP A 627 5.00 16.99 -19.33
CA ASP A 627 4.15 15.93 -19.89
C ASP A 627 3.33 15.19 -18.83
N THR A 628 3.39 15.61 -17.57
CA THR A 628 2.74 15.00 -16.42
C THR A 628 1.58 15.86 -15.88
N ASP A 629 0.75 15.28 -15.03
CA ASP A 629 -0.31 16.02 -14.31
C ASP A 629 0.29 17.17 -13.50
N LYS A 630 1.48 16.99 -12.94
CA LYS A 630 2.21 18.07 -12.26
C LYS A 630 2.55 19.21 -13.22
N GLY A 631 2.90 18.90 -14.46
CA GLY A 631 3.11 19.91 -15.50
C GLY A 631 1.83 20.68 -15.84
N GLU A 632 0.66 20.04 -15.84
CA GLU A 632 -0.63 20.70 -16.02
C GLU A 632 -0.95 21.69 -14.88
N GLU A 633 -0.70 21.26 -13.64
CA GLU A 633 -0.79 22.15 -12.47
C GLU A 633 0.13 23.37 -12.59
N LEU A 634 1.40 23.14 -12.94
CA LEU A 634 2.39 24.21 -13.09
C LEU A 634 2.01 25.19 -14.21
N ARG A 635 1.51 24.70 -15.34
CA ARG A 635 0.98 25.56 -16.42
C ARG A 635 -0.18 26.43 -15.95
N THR A 636 -1.07 25.88 -15.15
CA THR A 636 -2.19 26.61 -14.55
C THR A 636 -1.68 27.73 -13.63
N GLN A 637 -0.71 27.40 -12.75
CA GLN A 637 -0.08 28.39 -11.87
C GLN A 637 0.64 29.50 -12.65
N VAL A 638 1.37 29.14 -13.70
CA VAL A 638 2.01 30.13 -14.60
C VAL A 638 0.97 31.03 -15.27
N ALA A 639 -0.15 30.48 -15.73
CA ALA A 639 -1.22 31.27 -16.35
C ALA A 639 -1.82 32.26 -15.35
N ASP A 640 -2.04 31.85 -14.10
CA ASP A 640 -2.58 32.73 -13.05
C ASP A 640 -1.58 33.81 -12.62
N LEU A 641 -0.29 33.47 -12.50
CA LEU A 641 0.76 34.46 -12.25
C LEU A 641 0.92 35.47 -13.40
N LYS A 642 0.74 35.02 -14.65
CA LYS A 642 0.71 35.94 -15.80
C LYS A 642 -0.47 36.92 -15.74
N LYS A 643 -1.66 36.47 -15.25
CA LYS A 643 -2.81 37.38 -14.99
C LYS A 643 -2.48 38.38 -13.86
N LEU A 644 -1.81 37.90 -12.78
CA LEU A 644 -1.38 38.77 -11.68
C LEU A 644 -0.37 39.84 -12.17
N LEU A 645 0.62 39.45 -12.98
CA LEU A 645 1.55 40.39 -13.60
C LEU A 645 0.85 41.43 -14.46
N TYR A 646 -0.16 41.02 -15.25
CA TYR A 646 -0.98 41.92 -16.03
C TYR A 646 -1.69 42.93 -15.12
N ALA A 647 -2.30 42.47 -14.02
CA ALA A 647 -2.98 43.32 -13.05
C ALA A 647 -2.05 44.37 -12.42
N TYR A 648 -0.83 44.01 -12.06
CA TYR A 648 0.19 44.93 -11.56
C TYR A 648 0.61 45.95 -12.61
N ARG A 649 0.96 45.51 -13.83
CA ARG A 649 1.43 46.39 -14.91
C ARG A 649 0.40 47.40 -15.39
N HIS A 650 -0.89 47.09 -15.22
CA HIS A 650 -1.96 47.97 -15.61
C HIS A 650 -2.62 48.72 -14.43
N GLY A 651 -2.01 48.62 -13.23
CA GLY A 651 -2.50 49.36 -12.05
C GLY A 651 -3.84 48.85 -11.49
N ILE A 652 -4.30 47.67 -11.92
CA ILE A 652 -5.53 47.02 -11.40
C ILE A 652 -5.30 46.59 -9.95
N LEU A 653 -4.14 46.09 -9.66
CA LEU A 653 -3.65 45.80 -8.31
C LEU A 653 -2.37 46.62 -8.06
N LYS A 654 -2.21 47.08 -6.79
CA LYS A 654 -0.99 47.81 -6.39
C LYS A 654 0.04 46.81 -5.87
N GLU A 655 1.27 46.99 -6.35
CA GLU A 655 2.42 46.26 -5.79
C GLU A 655 2.67 46.68 -4.34
N LYS A 656 3.03 45.70 -3.50
CA LYS A 656 3.58 46.01 -2.18
C LYS A 656 5.10 46.15 -2.35
N ARG A 657 5.65 47.26 -1.93
CA ARG A 657 7.12 47.45 -1.85
C ARG A 657 7.65 46.55 -0.73
N SER A 658 8.63 45.71 -1.04
CA SER A 658 9.40 44.90 -0.08
C SER A 658 10.13 45.79 0.92
#